data_a7cdb8ec9966e6ea4e5ddf2ca08016f5
#
_entry.id   a7cdb8ec9966e6ea4e5ddf2ca08016f5
#
_cell.length_a   1.000
_cell.length_b   1.000
_cell.length_c   1.000
_cell.angle_alpha   90.00
_cell.angle_beta   90.00
_cell.angle_gamma   90.00
#
_symmetry.space_group_name_H-M   'P 1'
#
loop_
_entity.id
_entity.type
_entity.pdbx_description
1 polymer ?
#
loop_
_entity_poly.entity_id
_entity_poly.type
_entity_poly.pdbx_seq_one_letter_code
_entity_poly.pdbx_strand_id
1 'polypeptide(L)'
;MQTKPTKLASLVALCCAYPAFAQEQASEKSVKLDEVVVSTIATSDALVNTQVDRQAIFLKQAKDVKALFEGKMDVNVSQLNGSRSGGEGVNIRGLQANRVTTTVDGIPLPEAQEAKHFISYGSEFGRTDYVETSGLRSADVQYAGSPNSLSGSVNFATLEPSDLHKGNAAGGFFGTGYNSVDNSIYGTLGGAVKTGAYQGMVMTTIRDSAQTENKGSNAGTGVTRTEPNPADTQQNYVLTKHYYQLNDQNRIGFVYEHQRKKTHTDLLSLTDTNIDSGTGVQSKGYAIDRVKRDRFSISHDYNSDQGFVQNAKTQIYYQDAKSENYRYRLGSRNYRQEDTLFRDETYGINTNLISYIDGEIPHILRYGFTYAHTKSSNYLHYERPAYANMPYSMLGSAYFNGNPSAGIKQDKVTGYFEDEIAFGKLVVTPQVGFAYYRVKPTAYQSNMTEALHPKKQSDTEFAPKLSIEYRQSDEFIPYAQYSRGVRTPSAQQLTSYFLESISFRTPAGVQSATVAVVGNPNLKAETADNFELGFKGKSDRLEYLVTGYYNRYHKFIDWVSKPTNGYTSFIQYDNLDKAKVYGVTADAKWKFYDDFYTLAGFSYSRGKAENNGLKTPLNSIQPMKTKLGFGYEGEQFGAHIQWTYNRGKSDKDIEQSSSYLYNPTGGYSLFDLGAYWKPTANLTLTANVNNLFDKKYWNWNDISYLALLSKATQDQGRPAASIPMAITSQNADRYSAPGRNFNVGLRYEF
;
A
#
# COMPACT_ATOMS: atom_id res chain seq x y z
N MET A 1 20.00 27.18 -15.74
CA MET A 1 18.71 26.65 -15.26
C MET A 1 17.59 27.55 -15.76
N GLN A 2 16.91 27.18 -16.84
CA GLN A 2 15.71 27.89 -17.30
C GLN A 2 14.53 27.16 -16.67
N THR A 3 13.90 27.78 -15.69
CA THR A 3 12.63 27.32 -15.11
C THR A 3 11.52 27.51 -16.15
N LYS A 4 11.00 26.40 -16.69
CA LYS A 4 9.75 26.46 -17.43
C LYS A 4 8.62 26.89 -16.48
N PRO A 5 7.70 27.75 -16.88
CA PRO A 5 6.55 28.13 -16.04
C PRO A 5 5.75 26.87 -15.76
N THR A 6 5.65 26.52 -14.50
CA THR A 6 4.96 25.32 -14.04
C THR A 6 3.46 25.48 -14.23
N LYS A 7 2.77 24.41 -14.57
CA LYS A 7 1.28 24.33 -14.65
C LYS A 7 0.58 24.82 -13.36
N LEU A 8 1.34 24.95 -12.28
CA LEU A 8 0.90 25.52 -11.00
C LEU A 8 0.56 27.02 -11.12
N ALA A 9 1.32 27.78 -11.91
CA ALA A 9 1.02 29.21 -12.14
C ALA A 9 -0.33 29.42 -12.81
N SER A 10 -0.76 28.48 -13.66
CA SER A 10 -2.07 28.52 -14.32
C SER A 10 -3.22 28.21 -13.35
N LEU A 11 -2.99 27.36 -12.34
CA LEU A 11 -4.01 27.04 -11.33
C LEU A 11 -4.24 28.23 -10.38
N VAL A 12 -3.18 28.92 -9.99
CA VAL A 12 -3.25 30.12 -9.14
C VAL A 12 -3.94 31.26 -9.85
N ALA A 13 -3.71 31.43 -11.17
CA ALA A 13 -4.38 32.46 -11.98
C ALA A 13 -5.89 32.21 -12.14
N LEU A 14 -6.33 30.95 -12.13
CA LEU A 14 -7.77 30.62 -12.23
C LEU A 14 -8.53 30.94 -10.93
N CYS A 15 -7.86 30.87 -9.77
CA CYS A 15 -8.47 31.15 -8.46
C CYS A 15 -8.76 32.65 -8.23
N CYS A 16 -8.10 33.56 -8.96
CA CYS A 16 -8.27 35.01 -8.79
C CYS A 16 -9.41 35.63 -9.64
N ALA A 17 -10.11 34.83 -10.46
CA ALA A 17 -10.99 35.35 -11.51
C ALA A 17 -12.51 35.13 -11.26
N TYR A 18 -12.97 34.76 -10.06
CA TYR A 18 -14.40 34.54 -9.82
C TYR A 18 -14.99 35.62 -8.92
N PRO A 19 -16.06 36.34 -9.36
CA PRO A 19 -16.84 37.26 -8.53
C PRO A 19 -17.84 36.50 -7.66
N ALA A 20 -18.05 37.03 -6.46
CA ALA A 20 -19.00 36.54 -5.46
C ALA A 20 -20.43 36.47 -6.01
N PHE A 21 -21.10 35.33 -5.90
CA PHE A 21 -22.54 35.24 -6.06
C PHE A 21 -23.23 35.39 -4.70
N ALA A 22 -24.25 36.24 -4.69
CA ALA A 22 -24.99 36.65 -3.51
C ALA A 22 -25.89 35.56 -2.93
N GLN A 23 -26.06 35.64 -1.61
CA GLN A 23 -26.99 34.84 -0.79
C GLN A 23 -28.45 35.08 -1.16
N GLU A 24 -29.21 34.01 -1.28
CA GLU A 24 -30.63 33.99 -1.03
C GLU A 24 -30.95 32.93 0.01
N GLN A 25 -31.46 33.34 1.17
CA GLN A 25 -31.90 32.49 2.26
C GLN A 25 -33.25 31.86 1.93
N ALA A 26 -33.29 30.55 1.76
CA ALA A 26 -34.50 29.75 1.89
C ALA A 26 -34.41 28.89 3.13
N SER A 27 -35.27 29.18 4.10
CA SER A 27 -35.44 28.38 5.32
C SER A 27 -36.23 27.12 4.98
N GLU A 28 -35.56 25.97 4.89
CA GLU A 28 -36.22 24.69 4.92
C GLU A 28 -35.63 23.83 6.06
N LYS A 29 -36.54 23.21 6.85
CA LYS A 29 -36.19 22.21 7.85
C LYS A 29 -35.49 21.05 7.17
N SER A 30 -34.19 21.01 7.20
CA SER A 30 -33.42 19.85 6.76
C SER A 30 -33.44 18.77 7.81
N VAL A 31 -34.02 17.63 7.51
CA VAL A 31 -33.79 16.39 8.23
C VAL A 31 -32.31 16.06 8.05
N LYS A 32 -31.53 16.11 9.10
CA LYS A 32 -30.14 15.64 9.11
C LYS A 32 -30.16 14.12 8.92
N LEU A 33 -29.92 13.65 7.73
CA LEU A 33 -29.43 12.29 7.50
C LEU A 33 -27.94 12.29 7.87
N ASP A 34 -27.61 11.68 8.99
CA ASP A 34 -26.22 11.38 9.30
C ASP A 34 -25.69 10.46 8.18
N GLU A 35 -24.56 10.85 7.60
CA GLU A 35 -23.94 10.11 6.51
C GLU A 35 -23.44 8.77 7.04
N VAL A 36 -24.20 7.70 6.81
CA VAL A 36 -23.77 6.35 7.13
C VAL A 36 -22.64 5.99 6.17
N VAL A 37 -21.42 6.19 6.61
CA VAL A 37 -20.24 5.64 5.96
C VAL A 37 -20.26 4.14 6.16
N VAL A 38 -20.85 3.43 5.23
CA VAL A 38 -20.70 1.98 5.17
C VAL A 38 -19.29 1.70 4.69
N SER A 39 -18.31 1.78 5.62
CA SER A 39 -17.04 1.11 5.41
C SER A 39 -17.36 -0.39 5.34
N THR A 40 -16.78 -1.09 4.40
CA THR A 40 -16.84 -2.55 4.36
C THR A 40 -16.45 -3.09 5.73
N ILE A 41 -17.47 -3.57 6.49
CA ILE A 41 -17.35 -4.04 7.88
C ILE A 41 -16.97 -2.89 8.84
N ALA A 42 -17.90 -1.97 9.08
CA ALA A 42 -17.82 -1.10 10.25
C ALA A 42 -18.06 -1.95 11.50
N THR A 43 -16.99 -2.40 12.14
CA THR A 43 -17.07 -2.80 13.54
C THR A 43 -17.39 -1.56 14.33
N SER A 44 -18.35 -1.66 15.24
CA SER A 44 -18.78 -0.61 16.15
C SER A 44 -17.61 0.21 16.70
N ASP A 45 -17.73 1.52 16.61
CA ASP A 45 -16.83 2.54 17.15
C ASP A 45 -15.36 2.38 16.75
N ALA A 46 -14.98 3.05 15.65
CA ALA A 46 -13.60 3.17 15.25
C ALA A 46 -12.76 3.77 16.39
N LEU A 47 -11.96 2.94 17.02
CA LEU A 47 -10.98 3.42 17.99
C LEU A 47 -9.98 4.31 17.29
N VAL A 48 -9.67 5.42 17.89
CA VAL A 48 -8.82 6.51 17.37
C VAL A 48 -7.49 6.05 16.76
N ASN A 49 -6.98 4.90 17.18
CA ASN A 49 -5.72 4.40 16.67
C ASN A 49 -5.81 3.57 15.40
N THR A 50 -7.00 3.24 14.92
CA THR A 50 -7.20 2.51 13.67
C THR A 50 -7.42 3.42 12.47
N GLN A 51 -7.77 4.69 12.69
CA GLN A 51 -8.05 5.66 11.65
C GLN A 51 -6.98 6.75 11.54
N VAL A 52 -6.74 7.25 10.34
CA VAL A 52 -6.07 8.53 10.06
C VAL A 52 -7.09 9.41 9.35
N ASP A 53 -7.55 10.45 10.04
CA ASP A 53 -8.57 11.38 9.53
C ASP A 53 -7.99 12.45 8.60
N ARG A 54 -8.88 13.21 7.96
CA ARG A 54 -8.54 14.32 7.05
C ARG A 54 -7.64 15.38 7.68
N GLN A 55 -7.89 15.72 8.95
CA GLN A 55 -7.08 16.72 9.64
C GLN A 55 -5.65 16.21 9.85
N ALA A 56 -5.48 14.98 10.32
CA ALA A 56 -4.17 14.36 10.49
C ALA A 56 -3.42 14.24 9.16
N ILE A 57 -4.10 13.87 8.05
CA ILE A 57 -3.53 13.80 6.70
C ILE A 57 -2.96 15.16 6.30
N PHE A 58 -3.74 16.23 6.49
CA PHE A 58 -3.34 17.58 6.14
C PHE A 58 -2.24 18.13 7.07
N LEU A 59 -2.36 17.97 8.39
CA LEU A 59 -1.36 18.46 9.34
C LEU A 59 0.01 17.81 9.14
N LYS A 60 0.04 16.52 8.81
CA LYS A 60 1.28 15.80 8.46
C LYS A 60 1.85 16.16 7.10
N GLN A 61 1.07 16.84 6.23
CA GLN A 61 1.44 17.01 4.82
C GLN A 61 1.81 15.67 4.16
N ALA A 62 1.00 14.63 4.41
CA ALA A 62 1.28 13.27 3.96
C ALA A 62 1.27 13.20 2.42
N LYS A 63 2.45 13.10 1.82
CA LYS A 63 2.63 13.08 0.36
C LYS A 63 2.28 11.74 -0.30
N ASP A 64 2.33 10.67 0.46
CA ASP A 64 2.11 9.28 0.02
C ASP A 64 1.59 8.40 1.17
N VAL A 65 1.25 7.16 0.87
CA VAL A 65 0.72 6.21 1.86
C VAL A 65 1.75 5.89 2.95
N LYS A 66 3.05 5.96 2.67
CA LYS A 66 4.09 5.77 3.69
C LYS A 66 4.05 6.88 4.73
N ALA A 67 4.05 8.13 4.29
CA ALA A 67 3.96 9.30 5.17
C ALA A 67 2.64 9.31 5.97
N LEU A 68 1.55 8.81 5.37
CA LEU A 68 0.24 8.69 6.02
C LEU A 68 0.30 7.82 7.29
N PHE A 69 0.97 6.66 7.21
CA PHE A 69 1.07 5.70 8.31
C PHE A 69 2.34 5.85 9.16
N GLU A 70 3.18 6.82 8.87
CA GLU A 70 4.35 7.09 9.70
C GLU A 70 3.94 7.42 11.14
N GLY A 71 4.57 6.75 12.11
CA GLY A 71 4.21 6.85 13.53
C GLY A 71 3.06 5.93 13.99
N LYS A 72 2.36 5.21 13.12
CA LYS A 72 1.45 4.11 13.53
C LYS A 72 2.27 2.90 14.03
N MET A 73 1.75 2.20 15.05
CA MET A 73 2.53 1.15 15.71
C MET A 73 2.63 -0.13 14.88
N ASP A 74 1.53 -0.74 14.51
CA ASP A 74 1.48 -2.03 13.83
C ASP A 74 1.38 -1.93 12.30
N VAL A 75 1.42 -0.70 11.76
CA VAL A 75 1.33 -0.45 10.32
C VAL A 75 2.63 0.15 9.83
N ASN A 76 3.18 -0.43 8.79
CA ASN A 76 4.35 0.09 8.10
C ASN A 76 4.10 0.04 6.59
N VAL A 77 4.74 0.91 5.84
CA VAL A 77 4.67 0.90 4.37
C VAL A 77 6.08 0.87 3.84
N SER A 78 6.40 -0.13 3.03
CA SER A 78 7.72 -0.22 2.43
C SER A 78 7.83 0.72 1.24
N GLN A 79 8.96 1.40 1.17
CA GLN A 79 9.37 2.18 0.02
C GLN A 79 10.89 2.10 -0.06
N LEU A 80 11.38 1.48 -1.13
CA LEU A 80 12.80 1.27 -1.29
C LEU A 80 13.49 2.53 -1.75
N ASN A 81 14.21 3.20 -0.85
CA ASN A 81 15.03 4.35 -1.21
C ASN A 81 16.14 3.93 -2.20
N GLY A 82 16.46 4.79 -3.14
CA GLY A 82 17.48 4.54 -4.15
C GLY A 82 17.11 3.54 -5.24
N SER A 83 15.89 3.01 -5.23
CA SER A 83 15.33 2.13 -6.27
C SER A 83 14.11 2.77 -6.94
N ARG A 84 13.87 2.38 -8.18
CA ARG A 84 12.65 2.71 -8.94
C ARG A 84 11.49 1.79 -8.57
N SER A 85 11.78 0.64 -7.97
CA SER A 85 10.76 -0.31 -7.55
C SER A 85 9.83 0.32 -6.53
N GLY A 86 8.53 0.10 -6.68
CA GLY A 86 7.56 0.34 -5.63
C GLY A 86 7.84 -0.56 -4.43
N GLY A 87 7.29 -0.21 -3.27
CA GLY A 87 7.34 -1.07 -2.10
C GLY A 87 6.35 -2.24 -2.21
N GLU A 88 6.41 -3.20 -1.29
CA GLU A 88 5.42 -4.28 -1.18
C GLU A 88 4.10 -3.82 -0.55
N GLY A 89 3.86 -2.51 -0.48
CA GLY A 89 2.63 -1.95 0.05
C GLY A 89 2.58 -1.90 1.58
N VAL A 90 1.35 -1.98 2.10
CA VAL A 90 1.11 -1.90 3.54
C VAL A 90 1.49 -3.22 4.21
N ASN A 91 2.21 -3.12 5.32
CA ASN A 91 2.56 -4.22 6.21
C ASN A 91 1.78 -4.03 7.51
N ILE A 92 0.95 -5.00 7.87
CA ILE A 92 0.21 -5.05 9.14
C ILE A 92 0.69 -6.28 9.93
N ARG A 93 1.28 -6.06 11.11
CA ARG A 93 1.74 -7.12 12.01
C ARG A 93 2.63 -8.17 11.32
N GLY A 94 3.45 -7.74 10.35
CA GLY A 94 4.35 -8.61 9.60
C GLY A 94 3.73 -9.33 8.40
N LEU A 95 2.49 -9.06 8.04
CA LEU A 95 1.92 -9.44 6.75
C LEU A 95 1.95 -8.26 5.80
N GLN A 96 2.31 -8.50 4.55
CA GLN A 96 2.52 -7.46 3.55
C GLN A 96 2.05 -7.90 2.16
N ALA A 97 2.15 -7.01 1.20
CA ALA A 97 1.72 -7.22 -0.18
C ALA A 97 0.24 -7.61 -0.27
N ASN A 98 -0.07 -8.60 -1.08
CA ASN A 98 -1.45 -9.06 -1.29
C ASN A 98 -2.06 -9.80 -0.07
N ARG A 99 -1.33 -9.91 1.06
CA ARG A 99 -1.86 -10.45 2.33
C ARG A 99 -2.61 -9.40 3.15
N VAL A 100 -2.42 -8.12 2.81
CA VAL A 100 -3.19 -6.99 3.34
C VAL A 100 -4.09 -6.47 2.23
N THR A 101 -5.39 -6.54 2.42
CA THR A 101 -6.34 -6.01 1.44
C THR A 101 -6.39 -4.49 1.54
N THR A 102 -6.18 -3.82 0.43
CA THR A 102 -6.31 -2.37 0.32
C THR A 102 -7.46 -2.01 -0.61
N THR A 103 -8.31 -1.08 -0.16
CA THR A 103 -9.47 -0.61 -0.92
C THR A 103 -9.52 0.92 -0.96
N VAL A 104 -10.17 1.47 -1.99
CA VAL A 104 -10.54 2.89 -2.07
C VAL A 104 -12.06 2.95 -2.22
N ASP A 105 -12.75 3.59 -1.27
CA ASP A 105 -14.23 3.60 -1.17
C ASP A 105 -14.84 2.19 -1.27
N GLY A 106 -14.18 1.19 -0.66
CA GLY A 106 -14.59 -0.21 -0.67
C GLY A 106 -14.29 -0.99 -1.96
N ILE A 107 -13.67 -0.37 -2.98
CA ILE A 107 -13.24 -1.02 -4.22
C ILE A 107 -11.79 -1.48 -4.07
N PRO A 108 -11.49 -2.78 -4.26
CA PRO A 108 -10.14 -3.30 -4.13
C PRO A 108 -9.14 -2.65 -5.10
N LEU A 109 -7.97 -2.30 -4.60
CA LEU A 109 -6.84 -1.92 -5.44
C LEU A 109 -6.30 -3.16 -6.19
N PRO A 110 -5.62 -2.96 -7.33
CA PRO A 110 -4.98 -4.05 -8.06
C PRO A 110 -3.99 -4.82 -7.20
N GLU A 111 -3.83 -6.11 -7.50
CA GLU A 111 -2.85 -6.95 -6.80
C GLU A 111 -1.44 -6.37 -6.94
N ALA A 112 -0.68 -6.35 -5.85
CA ALA A 112 0.70 -5.94 -5.85
C ALA A 112 1.55 -6.94 -6.64
N GLN A 113 2.48 -6.41 -7.43
CA GLN A 113 3.51 -7.21 -8.08
C GLN A 113 4.56 -7.59 -7.03
N GLU A 114 4.95 -8.85 -6.96
CA GLU A 114 5.94 -9.29 -5.98
C GLU A 114 7.35 -8.85 -6.41
N ALA A 115 7.95 -7.93 -5.66
CA ALA A 115 9.25 -7.36 -5.97
C ALA A 115 10.36 -8.42 -6.12
N LYS A 116 10.36 -9.45 -5.28
CA LYS A 116 11.31 -10.57 -5.36
C LYS A 116 11.37 -11.21 -6.76
N HIS A 117 10.22 -11.39 -7.39
CA HIS A 117 10.13 -12.00 -8.69
C HIS A 117 10.83 -11.16 -9.76
N PHE A 118 10.67 -9.85 -9.73
CA PHE A 118 11.20 -8.94 -10.74
C PHE A 118 12.65 -8.58 -10.56
N ILE A 119 13.14 -8.55 -9.34
CA ILE A 119 14.58 -8.42 -9.06
C ILE A 119 15.34 -9.59 -9.72
N SER A 120 14.76 -10.79 -9.77
CA SER A 120 15.32 -11.93 -10.48
C SER A 120 15.46 -11.68 -11.98
N TYR A 121 14.61 -10.86 -12.60
CA TYR A 121 14.73 -10.44 -14.00
C TYR A 121 15.73 -9.29 -14.20
N GLY A 122 16.35 -8.78 -13.14
CA GLY A 122 17.16 -7.56 -13.19
C GLY A 122 16.34 -6.33 -13.53
N SER A 123 15.04 -6.38 -13.30
CA SER A 123 14.09 -5.30 -13.54
C SER A 123 13.63 -4.74 -12.21
N GLU A 124 13.65 -3.41 -12.11
CA GLU A 124 13.16 -2.69 -10.95
C GLU A 124 11.75 -2.23 -11.23
N PHE A 125 10.77 -2.98 -10.83
CA PHE A 125 9.39 -2.52 -10.86
C PHE A 125 8.56 -3.26 -9.82
N GLY A 126 7.58 -2.70 -9.43
CA GLY A 126 6.56 -3.05 -8.47
C GLY A 126 5.68 -1.85 -8.35
N ARG A 127 4.48 -2.03 -7.87
CA ARG A 127 3.56 -1.00 -7.99
C ARG A 127 2.59 -0.94 -6.83
N THR A 128 2.54 0.18 -6.19
CA THR A 128 1.64 0.42 -5.07
C THR A 128 1.12 1.86 -5.03
N ASP A 129 1.52 2.68 -6.00
CA ASP A 129 1.27 4.13 -5.99
C ASP A 129 -0.10 4.49 -6.60
N TYR A 130 -1.18 3.78 -6.19
CA TYR A 130 -2.53 4.01 -6.68
C TYR A 130 -3.40 4.86 -5.76
N VAL A 131 -2.84 5.54 -4.77
CA VAL A 131 -3.58 6.37 -3.81
C VAL A 131 -2.99 7.78 -3.79
N GLU A 132 -3.82 8.79 -4.06
CA GLU A 132 -3.49 10.20 -3.85
C GLU A 132 -4.03 10.67 -2.50
N THR A 133 -3.13 11.06 -1.61
CA THR A 133 -3.46 11.38 -0.23
C THR A 133 -4.28 12.65 -0.07
N SER A 134 -4.13 13.64 -0.96
CA SER A 134 -4.88 14.89 -0.90
C SER A 134 -6.39 14.72 -1.14
N GLY A 135 -6.79 13.63 -1.83
CA GLY A 135 -8.18 13.26 -2.08
C GLY A 135 -8.83 12.46 -0.96
N LEU A 136 -8.09 12.12 0.10
CA LEU A 136 -8.61 11.27 1.17
C LEU A 136 -9.34 12.08 2.25
N ARG A 137 -10.42 11.49 2.74
CA ARG A 137 -11.10 11.85 3.99
C ARG A 137 -10.53 11.08 5.17
N SER A 138 -10.28 9.79 4.99
CA SER A 138 -9.67 8.94 6.00
C SER A 138 -8.92 7.76 5.40
N ALA A 139 -8.09 7.14 6.24
CA ALA A 139 -7.55 5.80 6.02
C ALA A 139 -7.82 4.96 7.28
N ASP A 140 -8.59 3.90 7.11
CA ASP A 140 -9.08 3.05 8.19
C ASP A 140 -8.35 1.71 8.15
N VAL A 141 -7.71 1.34 9.26
CA VAL A 141 -6.97 0.09 9.40
C VAL A 141 -7.78 -0.89 10.22
N GLN A 142 -7.95 -2.10 9.71
CA GLN A 142 -8.57 -3.20 10.43
C GLN A 142 -7.54 -4.32 10.63
N TYR A 143 -7.53 -4.91 11.82
CA TYR A 143 -6.56 -5.93 12.21
C TYR A 143 -7.13 -7.36 12.17
N ALA A 144 -8.41 -7.52 11.88
CA ALA A 144 -9.08 -8.82 11.82
C ALA A 144 -8.93 -9.50 10.46
N GLY A 145 -8.90 -10.81 10.45
CA GLY A 145 -9.07 -11.61 9.24
C GLY A 145 -10.48 -11.49 8.65
N SER A 146 -10.59 -11.66 7.34
CA SER A 146 -11.86 -11.59 6.61
C SER A 146 -11.85 -12.55 5.41
N PRO A 147 -12.97 -12.71 4.69
CA PRO A 147 -12.97 -13.49 3.45
C PRO A 147 -11.98 -13.04 2.37
N ASN A 148 -11.45 -11.83 2.47
CA ASN A 148 -10.50 -11.26 1.51
C ASN A 148 -9.13 -10.89 2.10
N SER A 149 -8.92 -11.08 3.39
CA SER A 149 -7.68 -10.67 4.05
C SER A 149 -7.25 -11.64 5.12
N LEU A 150 -5.97 -11.96 5.19
CA LEU A 150 -5.47 -12.92 6.18
C LEU A 150 -5.57 -12.39 7.61
N SER A 151 -5.10 -11.16 7.88
CA SER A 151 -5.12 -10.62 9.24
C SER A 151 -5.11 -9.09 9.28
N GLY A 152 -5.64 -8.43 8.27
CA GLY A 152 -5.79 -6.99 8.27
C GLY A 152 -6.08 -6.40 6.90
N SER A 153 -6.70 -5.23 6.90
CA SER A 153 -7.03 -4.47 5.71
C SER A 153 -6.90 -2.98 5.95
N VAL A 154 -6.77 -2.21 4.86
CA VAL A 154 -6.81 -0.76 4.86
C VAL A 154 -7.86 -0.28 3.87
N ASN A 155 -8.81 0.52 4.34
CA ASN A 155 -9.75 1.22 3.48
C ASN A 155 -9.40 2.71 3.44
N PHE A 156 -9.17 3.23 2.24
CA PHE A 156 -9.01 4.64 1.96
C PHE A 156 -10.36 5.21 1.56
N ALA A 157 -10.93 6.09 2.36
CA ALA A 157 -12.15 6.82 2.03
C ALA A 157 -11.80 8.15 1.37
N THR A 158 -12.34 8.40 0.17
CA THR A 158 -12.14 9.68 -0.52
C THR A 158 -13.14 10.74 -0.06
N LEU A 159 -12.81 12.02 -0.31
CA LEU A 159 -13.65 13.15 0.07
C LEU A 159 -15.07 13.04 -0.50
N GLU A 160 -16.03 13.54 0.27
CA GLU A 160 -17.44 13.62 -0.09
C GLU A 160 -17.85 15.10 -0.34
N PRO A 161 -18.91 15.38 -1.11
CA PRO A 161 -19.41 16.75 -1.29
C PRO A 161 -19.67 17.46 0.04
N SER A 162 -20.20 16.76 1.04
CA SER A 162 -20.47 17.28 2.39
C SER A 162 -19.22 17.77 3.13
N ASP A 163 -18.07 17.16 2.89
CA ASP A 163 -16.79 17.59 3.47
C ASP A 163 -16.36 19.00 2.99
N LEU A 164 -16.87 19.42 1.84
CA LEU A 164 -16.52 20.69 1.21
C LEU A 164 -17.58 21.76 1.46
N HIS A 165 -18.85 21.46 1.18
CA HIS A 165 -19.92 22.47 1.37
C HIS A 165 -20.37 22.60 2.83
N LYS A 166 -20.04 21.64 3.72
CA LYS A 166 -20.32 21.70 5.18
C LYS A 166 -21.77 22.10 5.53
N GLY A 167 -22.74 21.64 4.71
CA GLY A 167 -24.15 21.99 4.87
C GLY A 167 -24.61 23.25 4.12
N ASN A 168 -23.71 24.11 3.64
CA ASN A 168 -24.02 25.30 2.83
C ASN A 168 -24.41 24.92 1.40
N ALA A 169 -24.93 25.91 0.62
CA ALA A 169 -25.24 25.71 -0.78
C ALA A 169 -24.00 25.45 -1.65
N ALA A 170 -22.85 26.01 -1.26
CA ALA A 170 -21.56 25.77 -1.89
C ALA A 170 -20.44 25.88 -0.88
N GLY A 171 -19.30 25.32 -1.19
CA GLY A 171 -18.08 25.43 -0.42
C GLY A 171 -16.92 24.77 -1.13
N GLY A 172 -15.71 25.02 -0.65
CA GLY A 172 -14.53 24.48 -1.29
C GLY A 172 -13.24 24.78 -0.52
N PHE A 173 -12.14 24.41 -1.11
CA PHE A 173 -10.82 24.72 -0.57
C PHE A 173 -9.77 24.82 -1.68
N PHE A 174 -8.76 25.60 -1.38
CA PHE A 174 -7.48 25.59 -2.07
C PHE A 174 -6.40 25.15 -1.09
N GLY A 175 -5.50 24.29 -1.54
CA GLY A 175 -4.37 23.81 -0.75
C GLY A 175 -3.09 23.83 -1.57
N THR A 176 -1.97 24.17 -0.93
CA THR A 176 -0.64 24.04 -1.52
C THR A 176 0.38 23.69 -0.46
N GLY A 177 1.50 23.16 -0.86
CA GLY A 177 2.58 22.85 0.06
C GLY A 177 3.88 22.47 -0.65
N TYR A 178 4.94 22.49 0.15
CA TYR A 178 6.29 22.10 -0.25
C TYR A 178 6.84 21.06 0.72
N ASN A 179 7.57 20.08 0.20
CA ASN A 179 8.29 19.09 1.01
C ASN A 179 9.73 18.97 0.52
N SER A 180 10.68 19.24 1.43
CA SER A 180 12.10 19.24 1.10
C SER A 180 12.67 17.83 0.90
N VAL A 181 11.97 16.77 1.30
CA VAL A 181 12.48 15.38 1.19
C VAL A 181 12.62 14.93 -0.27
N ASP A 182 11.85 15.51 -1.17
CA ASP A 182 11.86 15.24 -2.62
C ASP A 182 11.63 16.52 -3.44
N ASN A 183 11.83 17.68 -2.82
CA ASN A 183 11.57 18.99 -3.40
C ASN A 183 10.18 19.09 -4.05
N SER A 184 9.18 18.34 -3.51
CA SER A 184 7.86 18.36 -4.09
C SER A 184 7.11 19.63 -3.78
N ILE A 185 6.39 20.13 -4.81
CA ILE A 185 5.41 21.19 -4.69
C ILE A 185 4.10 20.68 -5.24
N TYR A 186 3.00 21.00 -4.56
CA TYR A 186 1.67 20.60 -5.02
C TYR A 186 0.67 21.74 -4.90
N GLY A 187 -0.37 21.67 -5.73
CA GLY A 187 -1.57 22.50 -5.64
C GLY A 187 -2.81 21.62 -5.75
N THR A 188 -3.75 21.85 -4.86
CA THR A 188 -5.05 21.18 -4.82
C THR A 188 -6.17 22.21 -4.82
N LEU A 189 -7.19 22.01 -5.65
CA LEU A 189 -8.41 22.79 -5.67
C LEU A 189 -9.61 21.85 -5.60
N GLY A 190 -10.54 22.09 -4.69
CA GLY A 190 -11.78 21.35 -4.56
C GLY A 190 -12.97 22.27 -4.33
N GLY A 191 -14.10 21.96 -4.96
CA GLY A 191 -15.36 22.70 -4.76
C GLY A 191 -16.55 21.75 -4.79
N ALA A 192 -17.58 22.07 -4.02
CA ALA A 192 -18.83 21.33 -3.98
C ALA A 192 -20.02 22.28 -3.95
N VAL A 193 -21.15 21.79 -4.46
CA VAL A 193 -22.44 22.48 -4.45
C VAL A 193 -23.54 21.54 -3.94
N LYS A 194 -24.53 22.11 -3.28
CA LYS A 194 -25.77 21.46 -2.87
C LYS A 194 -26.95 22.31 -3.30
N THR A 195 -27.83 21.77 -4.13
CA THR A 195 -29.03 22.48 -4.61
C THR A 195 -30.20 21.51 -4.73
N GLY A 196 -31.25 21.73 -3.95
CA GLY A 196 -32.40 20.81 -3.89
C GLY A 196 -31.96 19.37 -3.62
N ALA A 197 -32.35 18.45 -4.49
CA ALA A 197 -32.03 17.03 -4.41
C ALA A 197 -30.61 16.67 -4.89
N TYR A 198 -29.87 17.61 -5.48
CA TYR A 198 -28.54 17.37 -6.03
C TYR A 198 -27.44 17.89 -5.12
N GLN A 199 -26.36 17.08 -4.99
CA GLN A 199 -25.07 17.52 -4.47
C GLN A 199 -23.92 16.93 -5.29
N GLY A 200 -22.91 17.73 -5.51
CA GLY A 200 -21.76 17.29 -6.30
C GLY A 200 -20.49 18.00 -5.93
N MET A 201 -19.36 17.36 -6.21
CA MET A 201 -18.03 17.93 -6.01
C MET A 201 -17.09 17.58 -7.16
N VAL A 202 -16.12 18.46 -7.35
CA VAL A 202 -14.94 18.22 -8.19
C VAL A 202 -13.72 18.67 -7.42
N MET A 203 -12.66 17.87 -7.44
CA MET A 203 -11.34 18.28 -6.97
C MET A 203 -10.24 17.82 -7.92
N THR A 204 -9.13 18.56 -7.93
CA THR A 204 -7.93 18.21 -8.68
C THR A 204 -6.68 18.51 -7.87
N THR A 205 -5.66 17.69 -8.06
CA THR A 205 -4.32 17.92 -7.50
C THR A 205 -3.29 17.75 -8.60
N ILE A 206 -2.33 18.66 -8.62
CA ILE A 206 -1.13 18.60 -9.45
C ILE A 206 0.08 18.61 -8.50
N ARG A 207 1.03 17.70 -8.72
CA ARG A 207 2.25 17.60 -7.93
C ARG A 207 3.44 17.38 -8.86
N ASP A 208 4.48 18.16 -8.66
CA ASP A 208 5.81 17.96 -9.25
C ASP A 208 6.80 17.65 -8.13
N SER A 209 7.70 16.68 -8.34
CA SER A 209 8.71 16.29 -7.35
C SER A 209 9.98 15.77 -8.02
N ALA A 210 11.11 15.86 -7.30
CA ALA A 210 12.39 15.24 -7.66
C ALA A 210 12.53 13.84 -7.01
N GLN A 211 13.74 13.30 -7.01
CA GLN A 211 14.10 12.09 -6.26
C GLN A 211 13.93 12.29 -4.75
N THR A 212 13.57 11.23 -4.04
CA THR A 212 13.62 11.24 -2.57
C THR A 212 15.05 11.27 -2.10
N GLU A 213 15.41 12.24 -1.26
CA GLU A 213 16.73 12.39 -0.68
C GLU A 213 17.08 11.27 0.30
N ASN A 214 18.36 11.01 0.49
CA ASN A 214 18.92 10.07 1.44
C ASN A 214 20.13 10.69 2.19
N LYS A 215 20.90 9.89 2.91
CA LYS A 215 22.13 10.33 3.60
C LYS A 215 23.41 9.88 2.87
N GLY A 216 23.30 9.57 1.59
CA GLY A 216 24.46 9.35 0.71
C GLY A 216 25.16 10.65 0.35
N SER A 217 26.46 10.60 0.10
CA SER A 217 27.30 11.77 -0.21
C SER A 217 28.14 11.59 -1.48
N ASN A 218 28.14 10.39 -2.09
CA ASN A 218 28.86 10.16 -3.33
C ASN A 218 27.94 10.41 -4.53
N ALA A 219 28.11 11.56 -5.18
CA ALA A 219 27.40 11.98 -6.38
C ALA A 219 27.96 11.36 -7.68
N GLY A 220 29.07 10.61 -7.62
CA GLY A 220 29.71 9.98 -8.77
C GLY A 220 28.79 8.98 -9.50
N THR A 221 29.31 8.35 -10.54
CA THR A 221 28.60 7.31 -11.30
C THR A 221 28.95 5.90 -10.79
N GLY A 222 28.16 4.91 -11.23
CA GLY A 222 28.44 3.50 -10.98
C GLY A 222 27.96 2.98 -9.63
N VAL A 223 28.40 1.75 -9.34
CA VAL A 223 27.92 0.98 -8.16
C VAL A 223 28.24 1.62 -6.82
N THR A 224 29.24 2.46 -6.76
CA THR A 224 29.65 3.17 -5.54
C THR A 224 28.90 4.48 -5.30
N ARG A 225 28.09 4.95 -6.27
CA ARG A 225 27.21 6.11 -6.09
C ARG A 225 26.30 5.89 -4.89
N THR A 226 26.28 6.82 -3.93
CA THR A 226 25.42 6.75 -2.74
C THR A 226 24.30 7.78 -2.74
N GLU A 227 24.44 8.89 -3.48
CA GLU A 227 23.30 9.79 -3.71
C GLU A 227 22.23 9.11 -4.55
N PRO A 228 20.96 9.51 -4.40
CA PRO A 228 19.87 9.00 -5.22
C PRO A 228 20.12 9.26 -6.71
N ASN A 229 19.60 8.41 -7.57
CA ASN A 229 19.55 8.73 -8.99
C ASN A 229 18.63 9.94 -9.22
N PRO A 230 19.04 10.94 -10.02
CA PRO A 230 18.18 12.09 -10.32
C PRO A 230 16.85 11.63 -10.94
N ALA A 231 15.76 12.17 -10.42
CA ALA A 231 14.42 11.86 -10.93
C ALA A 231 13.56 13.11 -11.02
N ASP A 232 12.62 13.09 -11.95
CA ASP A 232 11.56 14.07 -12.15
C ASP A 232 10.22 13.35 -12.21
N THR A 233 9.32 13.69 -11.30
CA THR A 233 8.01 13.05 -11.16
C THR A 233 6.89 14.07 -11.31
N GLN A 234 5.94 13.76 -12.17
CA GLN A 234 4.70 14.52 -12.36
C GLN A 234 3.51 13.65 -11.99
N GLN A 235 2.62 14.19 -11.16
CA GLN A 235 1.41 13.51 -10.71
C GLN A 235 0.20 14.42 -10.92
N ASN A 236 -0.88 13.83 -11.45
CA ASN A 236 -2.17 14.48 -11.64
C ASN A 236 -3.26 13.60 -11.04
N TYR A 237 -4.20 14.24 -10.36
CA TYR A 237 -5.34 13.58 -9.73
C TYR A 237 -6.60 14.36 -9.97
N VAL A 238 -7.70 13.66 -10.23
CA VAL A 238 -9.05 14.23 -10.35
C VAL A 238 -10.02 13.31 -9.64
N LEU A 239 -10.87 13.88 -8.80
CA LEU A 239 -12.00 13.19 -8.17
C LEU A 239 -13.26 14.02 -8.40
N THR A 240 -14.31 13.36 -8.87
CA THR A 240 -15.64 13.96 -8.93
C THR A 240 -16.68 12.99 -8.41
N LYS A 241 -17.60 13.51 -7.59
CA LYS A 241 -18.73 12.77 -7.01
C LYS A 241 -20.00 13.57 -7.20
N HIS A 242 -21.06 12.90 -7.63
CA HIS A 242 -22.35 13.48 -7.88
C HIS A 242 -23.44 12.59 -7.29
N TYR A 243 -24.32 13.16 -6.51
CA TYR A 243 -25.43 12.46 -5.87
C TYR A 243 -26.74 13.16 -6.18
N TYR A 244 -27.77 12.36 -6.38
CA TYR A 244 -29.13 12.84 -6.59
C TYR A 244 -30.09 12.07 -5.67
N GLN A 245 -30.76 12.82 -4.79
CA GLN A 245 -31.77 12.29 -3.87
C GLN A 245 -33.08 12.08 -4.66
N LEU A 246 -33.48 10.83 -4.90
CA LEU A 246 -34.70 10.51 -5.64
C LEU A 246 -35.95 10.75 -4.79
N ASN A 247 -35.87 10.44 -3.51
CA ASN A 247 -36.84 10.66 -2.45
C ASN A 247 -36.14 10.56 -1.10
N ASP A 248 -36.87 10.69 0.01
CA ASP A 248 -36.29 10.70 1.37
C ASP A 248 -35.47 9.44 1.70
N GLN A 249 -35.75 8.32 1.05
CA GLN A 249 -35.09 7.04 1.32
C GLN A 249 -34.01 6.67 0.29
N ASN A 250 -34.06 7.19 -0.91
CA ASN A 250 -33.26 6.68 -2.04
C ASN A 250 -32.38 7.77 -2.64
N ARG A 251 -31.09 7.50 -2.73
CA ARG A 251 -30.07 8.35 -3.35
C ARG A 251 -29.30 7.54 -4.40
N ILE A 252 -29.07 8.13 -5.56
CA ILE A 252 -28.18 7.59 -6.59
C ILE A 252 -26.91 8.41 -6.61
N GLY A 253 -25.76 7.73 -6.72
CA GLY A 253 -24.44 8.36 -6.80
C GLY A 253 -23.68 7.97 -8.06
N PHE A 254 -22.84 8.89 -8.53
CA PHE A 254 -21.85 8.66 -9.58
C PHE A 254 -20.49 9.16 -9.09
N VAL A 255 -19.43 8.35 -9.27
CA VAL A 255 -18.06 8.71 -8.92
C VAL A 255 -17.14 8.43 -10.10
N TYR A 256 -16.29 9.40 -10.41
CA TYR A 256 -15.13 9.21 -11.27
C TYR A 256 -13.87 9.66 -10.56
N GLU A 257 -12.85 8.82 -10.62
CA GLU A 257 -11.53 9.09 -10.06
C GLU A 257 -10.46 8.77 -11.10
N HIS A 258 -9.54 9.70 -11.31
CA HIS A 258 -8.40 9.58 -12.21
C HIS A 258 -7.11 9.89 -11.45
N GLN A 259 -6.14 9.01 -11.57
CA GLN A 259 -4.78 9.23 -11.07
C GLN A 259 -3.77 8.86 -12.15
N ARG A 260 -2.77 9.72 -12.33
CA ARG A 260 -1.63 9.46 -13.20
C ARG A 260 -0.36 9.98 -12.54
N LYS A 261 0.67 9.13 -12.49
CA LYS A 261 2.03 9.47 -12.06
C LYS A 261 3.01 9.08 -13.16
N LYS A 262 3.96 9.94 -13.49
CA LYS A 262 5.05 9.69 -14.44
C LYS A 262 6.36 10.12 -13.80
N THR A 263 7.31 9.21 -13.73
CA THR A 263 8.66 9.45 -13.21
C THR A 263 9.68 9.20 -14.30
N HIS A 264 10.57 10.16 -14.53
CA HIS A 264 11.78 9.98 -15.33
C HIS A 264 12.97 9.87 -14.36
N THR A 265 13.85 8.90 -14.57
CA THR A 265 15.01 8.67 -13.70
C THR A 265 16.26 8.50 -14.54
N ASP A 266 17.31 9.25 -14.24
CA ASP A 266 18.65 9.04 -14.80
C ASP A 266 19.38 7.94 -14.05
N LEU A 267 19.82 6.89 -14.72
CA LEU A 267 20.40 5.69 -14.09
C LEU A 267 21.91 5.82 -13.85
N LEU A 268 22.34 6.88 -13.13
CA LEU A 268 23.74 7.16 -12.86
C LEU A 268 24.41 6.06 -12.02
N SER A 269 23.67 5.43 -11.12
CA SER A 269 24.19 4.32 -10.30
C SER A 269 24.53 3.06 -11.11
N LEU A 270 24.06 2.96 -12.34
CA LEU A 270 24.35 1.86 -13.26
C LEU A 270 25.39 2.22 -14.34
N THR A 271 25.78 3.50 -14.46
CA THR A 271 26.85 3.94 -15.37
C THR A 271 28.17 3.26 -14.98
N ASP A 272 29.03 2.99 -15.94
CA ASP A 272 30.29 2.25 -15.78
C ASP A 272 30.12 0.79 -15.28
N THR A 273 28.88 0.26 -15.27
CA THR A 273 28.63 -1.15 -14.99
C THR A 273 28.46 -1.95 -16.28
N ASN A 274 28.88 -3.21 -16.27
CA ASN A 274 28.64 -4.10 -17.39
C ASN A 274 27.16 -4.48 -17.46
N ILE A 275 26.52 -4.21 -18.60
CA ILE A 275 25.12 -4.57 -18.84
C ILE A 275 25.02 -6.08 -19.15
N ASP A 276 25.68 -6.48 -20.23
CA ASP A 276 25.85 -7.87 -20.70
C ASP A 276 26.98 -7.91 -21.74
N SER A 277 27.39 -9.11 -22.16
CA SER A 277 28.51 -9.29 -23.07
C SER A 277 28.33 -8.66 -24.46
N GLY A 278 27.09 -8.53 -24.93
CA GLY A 278 26.80 -7.93 -26.24
C GLY A 278 26.59 -6.42 -26.18
N THR A 279 26.08 -5.91 -25.08
CA THR A 279 25.81 -4.48 -24.91
C THR A 279 27.05 -3.74 -24.34
N GLY A 280 27.83 -4.40 -23.48
CA GLY A 280 29.03 -3.86 -22.90
C GLY A 280 28.78 -2.99 -21.65
N VAL A 281 29.74 -2.09 -21.36
CA VAL A 281 29.69 -1.20 -20.18
C VAL A 281 28.74 -0.04 -20.43
N GLN A 282 27.84 0.24 -19.51
CA GLN A 282 26.88 1.34 -19.64
C GLN A 282 27.57 2.71 -19.62
N SER A 283 27.34 3.50 -20.64
CA SER A 283 27.78 4.90 -20.72
C SER A 283 26.65 5.88 -20.38
N LYS A 284 25.39 5.52 -20.68
CA LYS A 284 24.20 6.31 -20.40
C LYS A 284 23.01 5.39 -20.17
N GLY A 285 22.13 5.80 -19.26
CA GLY A 285 20.87 5.08 -19.03
C GLY A 285 19.82 5.96 -18.40
N TYR A 286 18.58 5.72 -18.75
CA TYR A 286 17.42 6.36 -18.12
C TYR A 286 16.23 5.41 -18.09
N ALA A 287 15.26 5.78 -17.26
CA ALA A 287 14.01 5.04 -17.14
C ALA A 287 12.81 5.98 -17.08
N ILE A 288 11.67 5.51 -17.55
CA ILE A 288 10.38 6.21 -17.47
C ILE A 288 9.35 5.25 -16.91
N ASP A 289 8.85 5.57 -15.72
CA ASP A 289 7.84 4.79 -15.03
C ASP A 289 6.51 5.53 -15.07
N ARG A 290 5.42 4.84 -15.41
CA ARG A 290 4.07 5.41 -15.46
C ARG A 290 3.11 4.52 -14.70
N VAL A 291 2.32 5.15 -13.83
CA VAL A 291 1.21 4.51 -13.13
C VAL A 291 -0.05 5.30 -13.45
N LYS A 292 -1.11 4.59 -13.80
CA LYS A 292 -2.42 5.17 -14.11
C LYS A 292 -3.51 4.33 -13.50
N ARG A 293 -4.52 4.98 -12.90
CA ARG A 293 -5.76 4.34 -12.47
C ARG A 293 -6.95 5.23 -12.81
N ASP A 294 -7.93 4.64 -13.48
CA ASP A 294 -9.25 5.21 -13.71
C ASP A 294 -10.29 4.35 -12.98
N ARG A 295 -11.18 4.96 -12.23
CA ARG A 295 -12.25 4.30 -11.53
C ARG A 295 -13.57 5.02 -11.79
N PHE A 296 -14.58 4.25 -12.17
CA PHE A 296 -15.96 4.69 -12.32
C PHE A 296 -16.85 3.87 -11.40
N SER A 297 -17.79 4.50 -10.73
CA SER A 297 -18.80 3.75 -9.99
C SER A 297 -20.15 4.46 -9.99
N ILE A 298 -21.20 3.67 -9.93
CA ILE A 298 -22.57 4.10 -9.71
C ILE A 298 -23.03 3.42 -8.41
N SER A 299 -23.61 4.20 -7.51
CA SER A 299 -24.14 3.69 -6.24
C SER A 299 -25.63 3.98 -6.10
N HIS A 300 -26.30 3.12 -5.35
CA HIS A 300 -27.63 3.34 -4.80
C HIS A 300 -27.54 3.20 -3.28
N ASP A 301 -27.89 4.26 -2.57
CA ASP A 301 -27.96 4.30 -1.12
C ASP A 301 -29.45 4.32 -0.73
N TYR A 302 -29.85 3.42 0.15
CA TYR A 302 -31.18 3.32 0.71
C TYR A 302 -31.10 3.49 2.22
N ASN A 303 -31.92 4.39 2.77
CA ASN A 303 -32.08 4.61 4.20
C ASN A 303 -33.55 4.68 4.56
N SER A 304 -33.98 3.97 5.57
CA SER A 304 -35.38 3.95 6.03
C SER A 304 -35.42 3.66 7.53
N ASP A 305 -36.34 4.28 8.21
CA ASP A 305 -36.66 3.96 9.61
C ASP A 305 -37.65 2.79 9.72
N GLN A 306 -38.12 2.26 8.61
CA GLN A 306 -39.15 1.20 8.55
C GLN A 306 -38.66 0.00 7.72
N GLY A 307 -39.25 -1.15 8.01
CA GLY A 307 -38.98 -2.40 7.30
C GLY A 307 -37.79 -3.17 7.91
N PHE A 308 -37.45 -4.31 7.32
CA PHE A 308 -36.38 -5.17 7.82
C PHE A 308 -35.01 -4.61 7.49
N VAL A 309 -34.82 -3.98 6.32
CA VAL A 309 -33.57 -3.34 5.92
C VAL A 309 -33.69 -1.84 6.15
N GLN A 310 -32.91 -1.28 7.07
CA GLN A 310 -32.92 0.15 7.31
C GLN A 310 -31.85 0.88 6.51
N ASN A 311 -30.70 0.25 6.27
CA ASN A 311 -29.63 0.84 5.45
C ASN A 311 -29.18 -0.16 4.40
N ALA A 312 -29.06 0.28 3.16
CA ALA A 312 -28.42 -0.50 2.12
C ALA A 312 -27.57 0.40 1.21
N LYS A 313 -26.37 -0.06 0.88
CA LYS A 313 -25.52 0.57 -0.13
C LYS A 313 -25.11 -0.47 -1.15
N THR A 314 -25.50 -0.24 -2.41
CA THR A 314 -25.08 -1.06 -3.55
C THR A 314 -24.26 -0.20 -4.49
N GLN A 315 -23.09 -0.69 -4.89
CA GLN A 315 -22.19 -0.01 -5.79
C GLN A 315 -21.76 -0.94 -6.92
N ILE A 316 -21.93 -0.50 -8.16
CA ILE A 316 -21.39 -1.14 -9.36
C ILE A 316 -20.19 -0.31 -9.81
N TYR A 317 -19.08 -0.95 -10.17
CA TYR A 317 -17.87 -0.25 -10.52
C TYR A 317 -17.10 -0.88 -11.67
N TYR A 318 -16.31 -0.03 -12.34
CA TYR A 318 -15.26 -0.40 -13.27
C TYR A 318 -13.96 0.31 -12.89
N GLN A 319 -12.86 -0.41 -12.93
CA GLN A 319 -11.52 0.11 -12.64
C GLN A 319 -10.53 -0.39 -13.69
N ASP A 320 -9.75 0.51 -14.29
CA ASP A 320 -8.61 0.22 -15.16
C ASP A 320 -7.33 0.75 -14.51
N ALA A 321 -6.44 -0.14 -14.12
CA ALA A 321 -5.19 0.20 -13.47
C ALA A 321 -4.00 -0.33 -14.28
N LYS A 322 -3.02 0.52 -14.55
CA LYS A 322 -1.91 0.26 -15.46
C LYS A 322 -0.60 0.74 -14.86
N SER A 323 0.43 -0.10 -14.94
CA SER A 323 1.81 0.24 -14.63
C SER A 323 2.70 -0.08 -15.84
N GLU A 324 3.40 0.92 -16.32
CA GLU A 324 4.34 0.82 -17.44
C GLU A 324 5.72 1.24 -16.97
N ASN A 325 6.73 0.43 -17.26
CA ASN A 325 8.11 0.73 -16.95
C ASN A 325 8.93 0.60 -18.22
N TYR A 326 9.58 1.70 -18.60
CA TYR A 326 10.51 1.74 -19.71
C TYR A 326 11.92 1.98 -19.18
N ARG A 327 12.91 1.23 -19.69
CA ARG A 327 14.32 1.41 -19.37
C ARG A 327 15.18 1.36 -20.64
N TYR A 328 16.00 2.38 -20.83
CA TYR A 328 16.98 2.45 -21.89
C TYR A 328 18.39 2.50 -21.30
N ARG A 329 19.30 1.69 -21.84
CA ARG A 329 20.70 1.61 -21.44
C ARG A 329 21.60 1.55 -22.66
N LEU A 330 22.44 2.57 -22.84
CA LEU A 330 23.46 2.60 -23.89
C LEU A 330 24.76 2.04 -23.33
N GLY A 331 25.24 0.97 -23.91
CA GLY A 331 26.52 0.36 -23.58
C GLY A 331 27.62 0.78 -24.55
N SER A 332 28.85 0.35 -24.26
CA SER A 332 30.05 0.63 -25.08
C SER A 332 30.03 -0.06 -26.44
N ARG A 333 29.18 -1.05 -26.65
CA ARG A 333 29.08 -1.83 -27.90
C ARG A 333 27.72 -1.67 -28.56
N ASN A 334 26.65 -1.60 -27.78
CA ASN A 334 25.29 -1.56 -28.25
C ASN A 334 24.35 -0.98 -27.21
N TYR A 335 23.05 -0.95 -27.49
CA TYR A 335 22.03 -0.56 -26.49
C TYR A 335 21.17 -1.75 -26.07
N ARG A 336 20.48 -1.56 -24.94
CA ARG A 336 19.43 -2.43 -24.43
C ARG A 336 18.24 -1.60 -24.02
N GLN A 337 17.07 -1.97 -24.49
CA GLN A 337 15.80 -1.37 -24.14
C GLN A 337 14.90 -2.42 -23.49
N GLU A 338 14.12 -2.02 -22.52
CA GLU A 338 13.18 -2.88 -21.81
C GLU A 338 11.87 -2.13 -21.62
N ASP A 339 10.78 -2.76 -21.99
CA ASP A 339 9.41 -2.30 -21.78
C ASP A 339 8.65 -3.33 -20.97
N THR A 340 8.02 -2.92 -19.86
CA THR A 340 7.14 -3.76 -19.09
C THR A 340 5.80 -3.10 -18.90
N LEU A 341 4.75 -3.90 -18.96
CA LEU A 341 3.37 -3.51 -18.79
C LEU A 341 2.67 -4.48 -17.84
N PHE A 342 1.98 -3.93 -16.84
CA PHE A 342 0.97 -4.63 -16.06
C PHE A 342 -0.33 -3.86 -16.12
N ARG A 343 -1.44 -4.56 -16.36
CA ARG A 343 -2.77 -3.97 -16.42
C ARG A 343 -3.78 -4.90 -15.77
N ASP A 344 -4.58 -4.34 -14.88
CA ASP A 344 -5.75 -4.97 -14.29
C ASP A 344 -7.01 -4.18 -14.67
N GLU A 345 -7.92 -4.82 -15.39
CA GLU A 345 -9.26 -4.34 -15.70
C GLU A 345 -10.24 -5.07 -14.80
N THR A 346 -10.89 -4.35 -13.90
CA THR A 346 -11.82 -4.94 -12.92
C THR A 346 -13.19 -4.30 -13.02
N TYR A 347 -14.25 -5.11 -13.06
CA TYR A 347 -15.62 -4.66 -12.84
C TYR A 347 -16.27 -5.51 -11.77
N GLY A 348 -17.16 -4.92 -11.00
CA GLY A 348 -17.78 -5.62 -9.90
C GLY A 348 -18.98 -4.92 -9.30
N ILE A 349 -19.53 -5.57 -8.30
CA ILE A 349 -20.61 -5.07 -7.48
C ILE A 349 -20.33 -5.34 -6.01
N ASN A 350 -20.58 -4.35 -5.17
CA ASN A 350 -20.57 -4.45 -3.72
C ASN A 350 -21.93 -4.10 -3.17
N THR A 351 -22.46 -4.91 -2.27
CA THR A 351 -23.73 -4.64 -1.56
C THR A 351 -23.52 -4.86 -0.08
N ASN A 352 -23.89 -3.87 0.73
CA ASN A 352 -23.87 -3.94 2.19
C ASN A 352 -25.23 -3.48 2.72
N LEU A 353 -25.77 -4.23 3.67
CA LEU A 353 -27.07 -4.01 4.27
C LEU A 353 -26.96 -4.02 5.79
N ILE A 354 -27.77 -3.20 6.44
CA ILE A 354 -27.89 -3.14 7.90
C ILE A 354 -29.37 -3.25 8.27
N SER A 355 -29.65 -4.08 9.28
CA SER A 355 -30.97 -4.23 9.89
C SER A 355 -30.85 -4.07 11.40
N TYR A 356 -31.67 -3.21 11.97
CA TYR A 356 -31.78 -3.03 13.40
C TYR A 356 -33.03 -3.77 13.89
N ILE A 357 -32.87 -4.59 14.92
CA ILE A 357 -33.96 -5.32 15.54
C ILE A 357 -33.98 -4.89 17.01
N ASP A 358 -35.01 -4.11 17.34
CA ASP A 358 -35.23 -3.64 18.70
C ASP A 358 -35.94 -4.72 19.54
N GLY A 359 -35.64 -4.77 20.84
CA GLY A 359 -36.25 -5.73 21.77
C GLY A 359 -35.52 -5.72 23.11
N GLU A 360 -35.88 -6.64 24.00
CA GLU A 360 -35.16 -6.84 25.28
C GLU A 360 -33.68 -7.19 25.01
N ILE A 361 -33.41 -7.87 23.93
CA ILE A 361 -32.07 -8.15 23.38
C ILE A 361 -32.01 -7.49 22.02
N PRO A 362 -31.38 -6.32 21.85
CA PRO A 362 -31.25 -5.67 20.57
C PRO A 362 -30.20 -6.36 19.69
N HIS A 363 -30.49 -6.43 18.37
CA HIS A 363 -29.61 -6.97 17.37
C HIS A 363 -29.29 -5.93 16.29
N ILE A 364 -28.04 -5.90 15.83
CA ILE A 364 -27.63 -5.17 14.61
C ILE A 364 -27.10 -6.19 13.63
N LEU A 365 -27.91 -6.49 12.60
CA LEU A 365 -27.49 -7.38 11.54
C LEU A 365 -26.74 -6.59 10.46
N ARG A 366 -25.53 -7.03 10.12
CA ARG A 366 -24.75 -6.50 8.99
C ARG A 366 -24.46 -7.64 8.02
N TYR A 367 -24.84 -7.48 6.79
CA TYR A 367 -24.65 -8.53 5.79
C TYR A 367 -24.45 -7.95 4.40
N GLY A 368 -23.78 -8.72 3.57
CA GLY A 368 -23.50 -8.24 2.22
C GLY A 368 -22.71 -9.23 1.39
N PHE A 369 -22.54 -8.86 0.14
CA PHE A 369 -21.70 -9.61 -0.77
C PHE A 369 -20.93 -8.70 -1.72
N THR A 370 -19.83 -9.22 -2.24
CA THR A 370 -19.08 -8.59 -3.33
C THR A 370 -18.86 -9.61 -4.45
N TYR A 371 -18.91 -9.13 -5.68
CA TYR A 371 -18.43 -9.84 -6.86
C TYR A 371 -17.45 -8.95 -7.60
N ALA A 372 -16.32 -9.51 -7.99
CA ALA A 372 -15.34 -8.85 -8.83
C ALA A 372 -14.85 -9.78 -9.92
N HIS A 373 -14.85 -9.29 -11.16
CA HIS A 373 -14.20 -9.92 -12.30
C HIS A 373 -12.99 -9.09 -12.71
N THR A 374 -11.80 -9.68 -12.62
CA THR A 374 -10.55 -9.03 -13.00
C THR A 374 -9.92 -9.74 -14.17
N LYS A 375 -9.54 -8.97 -15.19
CA LYS A 375 -8.68 -9.41 -16.29
C LYS A 375 -7.31 -8.79 -16.09
N SER A 376 -6.33 -9.63 -15.74
CA SER A 376 -4.94 -9.22 -15.61
C SER A 376 -4.17 -9.57 -16.87
N SER A 377 -3.38 -8.62 -17.34
CA SER A 377 -2.46 -8.80 -18.45
C SER A 377 -1.10 -8.19 -18.12
N ASN A 378 -0.06 -8.81 -18.64
CA ASN A 378 1.31 -8.35 -18.46
C ASN A 378 2.12 -8.62 -19.71
N TYR A 379 3.17 -7.82 -19.90
CA TYR A 379 4.05 -7.93 -21.03
C TYR A 379 5.45 -7.47 -20.66
N LEU A 380 6.45 -8.15 -21.16
CA LEU A 380 7.87 -7.80 -21.04
C LEU A 380 8.50 -7.90 -22.42
N HIS A 381 9.09 -6.81 -22.88
CA HIS A 381 9.81 -6.74 -24.15
C HIS A 381 11.23 -6.26 -23.92
N TYR A 382 12.17 -7.01 -24.50
CA TYR A 382 13.57 -6.62 -24.57
C TYR A 382 13.97 -6.37 -26.02
N GLU A 383 14.51 -5.20 -26.30
CA GLU A 383 15.20 -4.93 -27.53
C GLU A 383 16.71 -4.92 -27.27
N ARG A 384 17.42 -5.83 -27.99
CA ARG A 384 18.87 -6.04 -27.84
C ARG A 384 19.47 -6.32 -29.23
N PRO A 385 19.87 -5.29 -30.00
CA PRO A 385 20.35 -5.43 -31.34
C PRO A 385 21.56 -6.35 -31.46
N ALA A 386 22.42 -6.40 -30.43
CA ALA A 386 23.59 -7.29 -30.40
C ALA A 386 23.24 -8.79 -30.58
N TYR A 387 22.01 -9.16 -30.37
CA TYR A 387 21.55 -10.54 -30.35
C TYR A 387 20.38 -10.79 -31.33
N ALA A 388 20.04 -9.82 -32.16
CA ALA A 388 18.89 -9.87 -33.06
C ALA A 388 18.90 -11.09 -34.01
N ASN A 389 20.07 -11.59 -34.35
CA ASN A 389 20.27 -12.71 -35.30
C ASN A 389 20.59 -14.05 -34.60
N MET A 390 20.56 -14.10 -33.24
CA MET A 390 20.82 -15.34 -32.53
C MET A 390 19.54 -16.17 -32.36
N PRO A 391 19.59 -17.50 -32.59
CA PRO A 391 18.45 -18.36 -32.27
C PRO A 391 18.06 -18.26 -30.80
N TYR A 392 16.76 -18.21 -30.52
CA TYR A 392 16.21 -18.13 -29.18
C TYR A 392 16.76 -19.22 -28.22
N SER A 393 17.00 -20.42 -28.77
CA SER A 393 17.60 -21.55 -28.03
C SER A 393 19.00 -21.29 -27.49
N MET A 394 19.75 -20.34 -28.09
CA MET A 394 21.10 -19.97 -27.65
C MET A 394 21.13 -18.81 -26.66
N LEU A 395 20.02 -18.08 -26.55
CA LEU A 395 19.96 -16.83 -25.81
C LEU A 395 19.51 -17.02 -24.37
N GLY A 396 18.89 -18.15 -24.04
CA GLY A 396 18.25 -18.36 -22.75
C GLY A 396 17.11 -17.35 -22.52
N SER A 397 16.51 -17.41 -21.35
CA SER A 397 15.38 -16.56 -20.99
C SER A 397 15.74 -15.09 -20.71
N ALA A 398 17.02 -14.77 -20.61
CA ALA A 398 17.49 -13.38 -20.50
C ALA A 398 17.07 -12.49 -21.69
N TYR A 399 16.49 -13.07 -22.72
CA TYR A 399 16.02 -12.42 -23.97
C TYR A 399 14.52 -12.63 -24.18
N PHE A 400 13.83 -12.75 -23.10
CA PHE A 400 12.42 -13.05 -23.09
C PHE A 400 11.58 -11.88 -23.59
N ASN A 401 10.84 -12.11 -24.67
CA ASN A 401 9.76 -11.26 -25.13
C ASN A 401 8.45 -12.02 -24.94
N GLY A 402 7.55 -11.50 -24.11
CA GLY A 402 6.27 -12.13 -23.84
C GLY A 402 5.74 -11.85 -22.45
N ASN A 403 4.96 -12.76 -21.93
CA ASN A 403 4.28 -12.60 -20.65
C ASN A 403 5.12 -13.21 -19.51
N PRO A 404 5.67 -12.41 -18.57
CA PRO A 404 6.39 -12.94 -17.41
C PRO A 404 5.52 -13.76 -16.46
N SER A 405 4.21 -13.57 -16.51
CA SER A 405 3.20 -14.47 -15.97
C SER A 405 2.04 -14.59 -16.97
N ALA A 406 1.22 -15.63 -16.86
CA ALA A 406 0.08 -15.78 -17.76
C ALA A 406 -0.89 -14.60 -17.60
N GLY A 407 -1.52 -14.21 -18.72
CA GLY A 407 -2.76 -13.44 -18.63
C GLY A 407 -3.83 -14.29 -17.92
N ILE A 408 -4.62 -13.68 -17.06
CA ILE A 408 -5.69 -14.38 -16.35
C ILE A 408 -7.02 -13.64 -16.42
N LYS A 409 -8.12 -14.40 -16.27
CA LYS A 409 -9.43 -13.91 -15.83
C LYS A 409 -9.69 -14.50 -14.44
N GLN A 410 -10.01 -13.64 -13.48
CA GLN A 410 -10.29 -14.02 -12.11
C GLN A 410 -11.68 -13.55 -11.73
N ASP A 411 -12.50 -14.46 -11.20
CA ASP A 411 -13.75 -14.14 -10.53
C ASP A 411 -13.57 -14.35 -9.04
N LYS A 412 -13.95 -13.35 -8.24
CA LYS A 412 -14.00 -13.42 -6.77
C LYS A 412 -15.41 -13.09 -6.31
N VAL A 413 -15.97 -13.94 -5.44
CA VAL A 413 -17.23 -13.71 -4.73
C VAL A 413 -16.95 -13.81 -3.25
N THR A 414 -17.32 -12.80 -2.48
CA THR A 414 -17.31 -12.90 -1.02
C THR A 414 -18.64 -12.49 -0.46
N GLY A 415 -19.02 -13.09 0.66
CA GLY A 415 -20.20 -12.71 1.39
C GLY A 415 -19.98 -12.84 2.87
N TYR A 416 -20.76 -12.12 3.65
CA TYR A 416 -20.74 -12.19 5.10
C TYR A 416 -22.13 -11.94 5.67
N PHE A 417 -22.34 -12.48 6.87
CA PHE A 417 -23.45 -12.20 7.75
C PHE A 417 -22.94 -12.08 9.18
N GLU A 418 -23.20 -10.95 9.82
CA GLU A 418 -22.77 -10.60 11.17
C GLU A 418 -24.00 -10.17 11.98
N ASP A 419 -24.07 -10.60 13.23
CA ASP A 419 -25.12 -10.21 14.19
C ASP A 419 -24.44 -9.65 15.46
N GLU A 420 -24.57 -8.37 15.72
CA GLU A 420 -24.14 -7.76 16.96
C GLU A 420 -25.30 -7.85 17.97
N ILE A 421 -25.12 -8.66 19.02
CA ILE A 421 -26.13 -8.98 20.02
C ILE A 421 -25.71 -8.32 21.33
N ALA A 422 -26.57 -7.47 21.89
CA ALA A 422 -26.28 -6.78 23.16
C ALA A 422 -27.07 -7.41 24.32
N PHE A 423 -26.36 -8.05 25.26
CA PHE A 423 -26.87 -8.55 26.52
C PHE A 423 -26.50 -7.58 27.65
N GLY A 424 -27.13 -6.42 27.69
CA GLY A 424 -26.75 -5.32 28.55
C GLY A 424 -25.32 -4.84 28.27
N LYS A 425 -24.39 -5.03 29.21
CA LYS A 425 -22.99 -4.65 29.03
C LYS A 425 -22.17 -5.65 28.19
N LEU A 426 -22.65 -6.85 28.02
CA LEU A 426 -21.98 -7.88 27.22
C LEU A 426 -22.48 -7.79 25.77
N VAL A 427 -21.57 -7.55 24.85
CA VAL A 427 -21.84 -7.56 23.40
C VAL A 427 -21.14 -8.74 22.77
N VAL A 428 -21.88 -9.58 22.05
CA VAL A 428 -21.37 -10.76 21.35
C VAL A 428 -21.68 -10.60 19.87
N THR A 429 -20.65 -10.66 19.03
CA THR A 429 -20.78 -10.44 17.59
C THR A 429 -20.25 -11.64 16.81
N PRO A 430 -21.07 -12.68 16.58
CA PRO A 430 -20.76 -13.76 15.63
C PRO A 430 -20.86 -13.27 14.20
N GLN A 431 -19.97 -13.76 13.36
CA GLN A 431 -20.00 -13.55 11.90
C GLN A 431 -19.67 -14.84 11.17
N VAL A 432 -20.34 -15.07 10.07
CA VAL A 432 -19.99 -16.10 9.09
C VAL A 432 -19.68 -15.40 7.77
N GLY A 433 -18.51 -15.69 7.22
CA GLY A 433 -18.09 -15.20 5.92
C GLY A 433 -17.69 -16.34 5.00
N PHE A 434 -17.71 -16.12 3.70
CA PHE A 434 -17.19 -17.04 2.71
C PHE A 434 -16.47 -16.29 1.58
N ALA A 435 -15.50 -16.96 0.96
CA ALA A 435 -14.81 -16.51 -0.23
C ALA A 435 -14.79 -17.64 -1.27
N TYR A 436 -15.31 -17.35 -2.45
CA TYR A 436 -15.16 -18.18 -3.64
C TYR A 436 -14.27 -17.47 -4.63
N TYR A 437 -13.34 -18.20 -5.23
CA TYR A 437 -12.56 -17.67 -6.34
C TYR A 437 -12.45 -18.67 -7.49
N ARG A 438 -12.30 -18.13 -8.69
CA ARG A 438 -12.01 -18.89 -9.89
C ARG A 438 -10.96 -18.14 -10.71
N VAL A 439 -9.85 -18.79 -11.02
CA VAL A 439 -8.79 -18.26 -11.89
C VAL A 439 -8.74 -19.07 -13.17
N LYS A 440 -8.77 -18.39 -14.32
CA LYS A 440 -8.69 -18.99 -15.65
C LYS A 440 -7.54 -18.31 -16.41
N PRO A 441 -6.44 -19.03 -16.72
CA PRO A 441 -5.39 -18.54 -17.61
C PRO A 441 -5.95 -18.28 -19.02
N THR A 442 -5.48 -17.19 -19.65
CA THR A 442 -5.89 -16.79 -21.01
C THR A 442 -4.77 -16.87 -22.03
N ALA A 443 -3.54 -16.62 -21.59
CA ALA A 443 -2.34 -16.69 -22.43
C ALA A 443 -1.14 -17.02 -21.54
N TYR A 444 -0.25 -17.88 -22.02
CA TYR A 444 1.02 -18.23 -21.37
C TYR A 444 2.05 -18.59 -22.43
N GLN A 445 3.32 -18.72 -22.00
CA GLN A 445 4.41 -19.00 -22.92
C GLN A 445 4.34 -20.42 -23.48
N SER A 446 4.53 -20.54 -24.79
CA SER A 446 4.50 -21.83 -25.48
C SER A 446 5.68 -22.76 -25.15
N ASN A 447 6.77 -22.22 -24.63
CA ASN A 447 7.97 -22.98 -24.26
C ASN A 447 7.98 -23.49 -22.81
N MET A 448 6.90 -23.29 -22.06
CA MET A 448 6.74 -23.88 -20.73
C MET A 448 6.63 -25.41 -20.82
N THR A 449 7.23 -26.10 -19.86
CA THR A 449 7.00 -27.54 -19.71
C THR A 449 5.55 -27.80 -19.32
N GLU A 450 4.94 -28.89 -19.76
CA GLU A 450 3.55 -29.24 -19.50
C GLU A 450 3.19 -29.23 -18.00
N ALA A 451 4.12 -29.69 -17.15
CA ALA A 451 3.93 -29.71 -15.70
C ALA A 451 3.74 -28.31 -15.08
N LEU A 452 4.25 -27.26 -15.76
CA LEU A 452 4.17 -25.88 -15.32
C LEU A 452 3.06 -25.09 -16.02
N HIS A 453 2.33 -25.71 -16.96
CA HIS A 453 1.23 -25.03 -17.64
C HIS A 453 0.20 -24.55 -16.64
N PRO A 454 -0.16 -23.26 -16.67
CA PRO A 454 -1.19 -22.70 -15.83
C PRO A 454 -2.53 -23.42 -16.03
N LYS A 455 -3.22 -23.75 -14.95
CA LYS A 455 -4.49 -24.49 -14.98
C LYS A 455 -5.61 -23.63 -14.43
N LYS A 456 -6.84 -23.92 -14.88
CA LYS A 456 -8.04 -23.35 -14.25
C LYS A 456 -8.13 -23.88 -12.82
N GLN A 457 -8.33 -22.96 -11.88
CA GLN A 457 -8.51 -23.25 -10.45
C GLN A 457 -9.75 -22.59 -9.92
N SER A 458 -10.39 -23.20 -8.93
CA SER A 458 -11.45 -22.61 -8.12
C SER A 458 -11.46 -23.26 -6.76
N ASP A 459 -11.78 -22.49 -5.74
CA ASP A 459 -11.92 -22.99 -4.36
C ASP A 459 -12.92 -22.13 -3.60
N THR A 460 -13.44 -22.68 -2.47
CA THR A 460 -14.33 -21.96 -1.55
C THR A 460 -13.80 -22.16 -0.14
N GLU A 461 -13.60 -21.06 0.58
CA GLU A 461 -13.16 -21.06 1.96
C GLU A 461 -14.16 -20.30 2.83
N PHE A 462 -14.34 -20.77 4.08
CA PHE A 462 -15.18 -20.12 5.09
C PHE A 462 -14.31 -19.29 6.04
N ALA A 463 -14.83 -18.13 6.44
CA ALA A 463 -14.19 -17.15 7.30
C ALA A 463 -15.09 -16.77 8.48
N PRO A 464 -15.24 -17.62 9.50
CA PRO A 464 -15.97 -17.27 10.71
C PRO A 464 -15.21 -16.24 11.54
N LYS A 465 -15.95 -15.41 12.29
CA LYS A 465 -15.45 -14.45 13.27
C LYS A 465 -16.36 -14.46 14.48
N LEU A 466 -15.79 -14.27 15.67
CA LEU A 466 -16.51 -14.05 16.91
C LEU A 466 -15.79 -12.95 17.69
N SER A 467 -16.51 -11.88 17.99
CA SER A 467 -16.04 -10.82 18.90
C SER A 467 -16.89 -10.83 20.16
N ILE A 468 -16.27 -10.63 21.29
CA ILE A 468 -16.92 -10.51 22.61
C ILE A 468 -16.35 -9.28 23.28
N GLU A 469 -17.20 -8.34 23.64
CA GLU A 469 -16.86 -7.10 24.34
C GLU A 469 -17.67 -7.01 25.64
N TYR A 470 -17.02 -6.61 26.71
CA TYR A 470 -17.72 -6.26 27.94
C TYR A 470 -17.64 -4.75 28.17
N ARG A 471 -18.69 -4.03 27.82
CA ARG A 471 -18.80 -2.56 27.93
C ARG A 471 -19.06 -2.15 29.36
N GLN A 472 -18.04 -2.27 30.23
CA GLN A 472 -18.16 -1.91 31.65
C GLN A 472 -18.43 -0.40 31.80
N SER A 473 -17.69 0.42 31.09
CA SER A 473 -17.88 1.85 30.83
C SER A 473 -17.22 2.19 29.49
N ASP A 474 -17.44 3.40 28.95
CA ASP A 474 -16.76 3.87 27.74
C ASP A 474 -15.24 3.97 27.94
N GLU A 475 -14.82 4.16 29.19
CA GLU A 475 -13.42 4.26 29.58
C GLU A 475 -12.71 2.89 29.69
N PHE A 476 -13.46 1.79 29.82
CA PHE A 476 -12.87 0.46 29.97
C PHE A 476 -13.75 -0.64 29.35
N ILE A 477 -13.32 -1.13 28.19
CA ILE A 477 -13.98 -2.18 27.41
C ILE A 477 -12.95 -3.28 27.13
N PRO A 478 -12.87 -4.33 27.98
CA PRO A 478 -12.13 -5.53 27.65
C PRO A 478 -12.82 -6.28 26.50
N TYR A 479 -12.01 -6.87 25.61
CA TYR A 479 -12.53 -7.63 24.48
C TYR A 479 -11.67 -8.85 24.16
N ALA A 480 -12.30 -9.83 23.53
CA ALA A 480 -11.64 -10.97 22.92
C ALA A 480 -12.22 -11.19 21.51
N GLN A 481 -11.37 -11.51 20.54
CA GLN A 481 -11.79 -11.75 19.17
C GLN A 481 -11.08 -12.95 18.59
N TYR A 482 -11.83 -13.78 17.89
CA TYR A 482 -11.35 -14.77 16.95
C TYR A 482 -11.81 -14.40 15.54
N SER A 483 -10.93 -14.48 14.54
CA SER A 483 -11.33 -14.33 13.15
C SER A 483 -10.52 -15.24 12.24
N ARG A 484 -11.19 -15.86 11.28
CA ARG A 484 -10.52 -16.58 10.21
C ARG A 484 -10.39 -15.69 8.99
N GLY A 485 -9.14 -15.55 8.52
CA GLY A 485 -8.80 -14.84 7.30
C GLY A 485 -8.54 -15.80 6.14
N VAL A 486 -8.81 -15.32 4.93
CA VAL A 486 -8.59 -16.07 3.68
C VAL A 486 -7.89 -15.18 2.66
N ARG A 487 -6.91 -15.74 1.96
CA ARG A 487 -6.29 -15.12 0.80
C ARG A 487 -6.10 -16.12 -0.32
N THR A 488 -6.58 -15.76 -1.50
CA THR A 488 -6.37 -16.55 -2.72
C THR A 488 -4.96 -16.33 -3.28
N PRO A 489 -4.34 -17.34 -3.94
CA PRO A 489 -3.07 -17.15 -4.62
C PRO A 489 -3.18 -16.05 -5.69
N SER A 490 -2.13 -15.23 -5.84
CA SER A 490 -2.09 -14.20 -6.89
C SER A 490 -1.87 -14.83 -8.27
N ALA A 491 -2.23 -14.09 -9.32
CA ALA A 491 -1.95 -14.47 -10.70
C ALA A 491 -0.49 -14.84 -10.91
N GLN A 492 0.41 -14.03 -10.36
CA GLN A 492 1.84 -14.21 -10.46
C GLN A 492 2.33 -15.48 -9.75
N GLN A 493 1.82 -15.75 -8.54
CA GLN A 493 2.17 -16.96 -7.79
C GLN A 493 1.74 -18.25 -8.50
N LEU A 494 0.63 -18.19 -9.23
CA LEU A 494 0.10 -19.34 -9.97
C LEU A 494 0.81 -19.57 -11.31
N THR A 495 1.29 -18.50 -11.98
CA THR A 495 1.55 -18.56 -13.43
C THR A 495 2.87 -17.99 -13.87
N SER A 496 3.71 -17.49 -12.98
CA SER A 496 5.03 -16.95 -13.33
C SER A 496 5.91 -17.98 -14.04
N TYR A 497 6.70 -17.53 -14.99
CA TYR A 497 7.66 -18.36 -15.68
C TYR A 497 8.89 -17.55 -16.06
N PHE A 498 9.98 -17.79 -15.37
CA PHE A 498 11.26 -17.17 -15.62
C PHE A 498 12.37 -18.20 -15.65
N LEU A 499 13.12 -18.20 -16.75
CA LEU A 499 14.34 -18.98 -16.91
C LEU A 499 15.50 -18.04 -17.16
N GLU A 500 16.56 -18.12 -16.40
CA GLU A 500 17.80 -17.40 -16.67
C GLU A 500 18.95 -18.41 -16.88
N SER A 501 19.62 -18.29 -18.03
CA SER A 501 20.84 -19.05 -18.30
C SER A 501 22.03 -18.10 -18.21
N ILE A 502 22.92 -18.37 -17.26
CA ILE A 502 24.14 -17.60 -17.04
C ILE A 502 25.31 -18.46 -17.49
N SER A 503 26.09 -18.00 -18.47
CA SER A 503 27.33 -18.66 -18.86
C SER A 503 28.53 -17.93 -18.21
N PHE A 504 29.40 -18.69 -17.57
CA PHE A 504 30.60 -18.18 -16.93
C PHE A 504 31.82 -19.04 -17.28
N ARG A 505 32.98 -18.40 -17.40
CA ARG A 505 34.25 -19.09 -17.64
C ARG A 505 34.84 -19.57 -16.32
N THR A 506 35.17 -20.85 -16.27
CA THR A 506 35.99 -21.47 -15.23
C THR A 506 37.32 -21.94 -15.82
N PRO A 507 38.31 -22.29 -15.02
CA PRO A 507 39.54 -22.93 -15.50
C PRO A 507 39.25 -24.21 -16.30
N ALA A 508 38.11 -24.87 -16.06
CA ALA A 508 37.67 -26.08 -16.81
C ALA A 508 36.87 -25.77 -18.08
N GLY A 509 36.73 -24.47 -18.48
CA GLY A 509 36.01 -24.06 -19.69
C GLY A 509 34.76 -23.21 -19.35
N VAL A 510 33.91 -23.04 -20.39
CA VAL A 510 32.63 -22.31 -20.23
C VAL A 510 31.61 -23.26 -19.61
N GLN A 511 31.09 -22.87 -18.45
CA GLN A 511 29.96 -23.54 -17.78
C GLN A 511 28.72 -22.67 -17.88
N SER A 512 27.57 -23.32 -17.96
CA SER A 512 26.27 -22.64 -17.95
C SER A 512 25.45 -23.07 -16.72
N ALA A 513 24.87 -22.11 -16.03
CA ALA A 513 23.91 -22.33 -14.98
C ALA A 513 22.56 -21.82 -15.42
N THR A 514 21.51 -22.61 -15.30
CA THR A 514 20.14 -22.21 -15.58
C THR A 514 19.35 -22.14 -14.29
N VAL A 515 18.83 -20.97 -13.99
CA VAL A 515 17.95 -20.71 -12.85
C VAL A 515 16.53 -20.61 -13.35
N ALA A 516 15.64 -21.42 -12.78
CA ALA A 516 14.21 -21.34 -13.05
C ALA A 516 13.50 -20.76 -11.81
N VAL A 517 12.69 -19.72 -12.00
CA VAL A 517 11.79 -19.16 -10.98
C VAL A 517 10.38 -19.21 -11.55
N VAL A 518 9.54 -20.08 -10.98
CA VAL A 518 8.26 -20.43 -11.61
C VAL A 518 7.09 -20.35 -10.63
N GLY A 519 5.92 -20.09 -11.17
CA GLY A 519 4.65 -20.22 -10.46
C GLY A 519 4.30 -21.68 -10.18
N ASN A 520 3.30 -21.89 -9.34
CA ASN A 520 2.78 -23.21 -9.04
C ASN A 520 1.27 -23.25 -9.29
N PRO A 521 0.81 -23.95 -10.34
CA PRO A 521 -0.61 -24.03 -10.67
C PRO A 521 -1.43 -24.86 -9.68
N ASN A 522 -0.80 -25.46 -8.65
CA ASN A 522 -1.46 -26.30 -7.66
C ASN A 522 -1.59 -25.63 -6.27
N LEU A 523 -1.24 -24.33 -6.17
CA LEU A 523 -1.34 -23.61 -4.90
C LEU A 523 -2.77 -23.60 -4.37
N LYS A 524 -2.90 -23.73 -3.06
CA LYS A 524 -4.14 -23.59 -2.31
C LYS A 524 -4.23 -22.20 -1.68
N ALA A 525 -5.44 -21.75 -1.37
CA ALA A 525 -5.66 -20.53 -0.62
C ALA A 525 -4.93 -20.57 0.74
N GLU A 526 -4.32 -19.43 1.10
CA GLU A 526 -3.80 -19.23 2.45
C GLU A 526 -4.95 -18.98 3.41
N THR A 527 -4.89 -19.53 4.61
CA THR A 527 -5.84 -19.23 5.68
C THR A 527 -5.13 -18.83 6.96
N ALA A 528 -5.77 -18.02 7.78
CA ALA A 528 -5.24 -17.58 9.07
C ALA A 528 -6.29 -17.72 10.16
N ASP A 529 -5.91 -18.27 11.30
CA ASP A 529 -6.70 -18.21 12.54
C ASP A 529 -6.08 -17.12 13.42
N ASN A 530 -6.78 -15.99 13.59
CA ASN A 530 -6.34 -14.82 14.33
C ASN A 530 -7.06 -14.75 15.67
N PHE A 531 -6.30 -14.64 16.75
CA PHE A 531 -6.79 -14.50 18.12
C PHE A 531 -6.29 -13.18 18.68
N GLU A 532 -7.19 -12.39 19.23
CA GLU A 532 -6.89 -11.13 19.91
C GLU A 532 -7.54 -11.09 21.28
N LEU A 533 -6.81 -10.51 22.21
CA LEU A 533 -7.28 -10.17 23.56
C LEU A 533 -6.77 -8.79 23.89
N GLY A 534 -7.64 -7.95 24.40
CA GLY A 534 -7.24 -6.58 24.71
C GLY A 534 -8.24 -5.83 25.56
N PHE A 535 -7.95 -4.58 25.74
CA PHE A 535 -8.84 -3.61 26.33
C PHE A 535 -8.67 -2.25 25.65
N LYS A 536 -9.78 -1.53 25.57
CA LYS A 536 -9.89 -0.23 24.94
C LYS A 536 -10.70 0.69 25.82
N GLY A 537 -10.50 1.98 25.67
CA GLY A 537 -11.29 2.97 26.38
C GLY A 537 -11.15 4.35 25.79
N LYS A 538 -12.21 5.14 25.95
CA LYS A 538 -12.29 6.52 25.50
C LYS A 538 -13.05 7.36 26.49
N SER A 539 -12.44 8.49 26.87
CA SER A 539 -13.06 9.57 27.61
C SER A 539 -12.63 10.90 27.01
N ASP A 540 -13.13 12.01 27.54
CA ASP A 540 -12.70 13.34 27.07
C ASP A 540 -11.20 13.58 27.20
N ARG A 541 -10.54 12.87 28.12
CA ARG A 541 -9.11 13.05 28.41
C ARG A 541 -8.22 11.91 28.00
N LEU A 542 -8.72 10.69 27.98
CA LEU A 542 -7.89 9.50 27.74
C LEU A 542 -8.53 8.63 26.68
N GLU A 543 -7.75 8.30 25.68
CA GLU A 543 -8.10 7.34 24.66
C GLU A 543 -6.95 6.35 24.50
N TYR A 544 -7.26 5.06 24.54
CA TYR A 544 -6.24 4.02 24.47
C TYR A 544 -6.76 2.71 23.91
N LEU A 545 -5.82 1.94 23.34
CA LEU A 545 -6.00 0.56 22.87
C LEU A 545 -4.77 -0.26 23.23
N VAL A 546 -4.98 -1.39 23.91
CA VAL A 546 -3.94 -2.40 24.16
C VAL A 546 -4.42 -3.73 23.64
N THR A 547 -3.66 -4.34 22.76
CA THR A 547 -4.00 -5.61 22.10
C THR A 547 -2.83 -6.58 22.18
N GLY A 548 -3.04 -7.77 22.70
CA GLY A 548 -2.20 -8.93 22.49
C GLY A 548 -2.80 -9.80 21.38
N TYR A 549 -1.97 -10.31 20.49
CA TYR A 549 -2.47 -11.11 19.37
C TYR A 549 -1.60 -12.36 19.14
N TYR A 550 -2.25 -13.40 18.60
CA TYR A 550 -1.62 -14.65 18.18
C TYR A 550 -2.29 -15.16 16.91
N ASN A 551 -1.55 -15.18 15.80
CA ASN A 551 -2.04 -15.55 14.48
C ASN A 551 -1.36 -16.83 14.00
N ARG A 552 -2.14 -17.78 13.49
CA ARG A 552 -1.67 -19.02 12.85
C ARG A 552 -2.04 -19.00 11.38
N TYR A 553 -1.04 -19.16 10.55
CA TYR A 553 -1.21 -19.20 9.09
C TYR A 553 -1.02 -20.64 8.60
N HIS A 554 -1.91 -21.07 7.73
CA HIS A 554 -1.90 -22.37 7.10
C HIS A 554 -1.76 -22.22 5.61
N LYS A 555 -1.03 -23.14 4.96
CA LYS A 555 -0.78 -23.10 3.51
C LYS A 555 -0.14 -21.77 3.07
N PHE A 556 0.73 -21.23 3.91
CA PHE A 556 1.40 -19.94 3.66
C PHE A 556 2.24 -20.03 2.38
N ILE A 557 2.02 -19.16 1.41
CA ILE A 557 2.69 -19.22 0.10
C ILE A 557 4.01 -18.45 0.16
N ASP A 558 5.12 -19.13 -0.14
CA ASP A 558 6.42 -18.48 -0.29
C ASP A 558 7.26 -19.24 -1.35
N TRP A 559 8.42 -18.69 -1.67
CA TRP A 559 9.38 -19.30 -2.56
C TRP A 559 10.12 -20.44 -1.84
N VAL A 560 10.19 -21.57 -2.51
CA VAL A 560 10.89 -22.77 -2.02
C VAL A 560 11.85 -23.25 -3.08
N SER A 561 13.09 -23.52 -2.67
CA SER A 561 14.01 -24.25 -3.53
C SER A 561 13.55 -25.71 -3.65
N LYS A 562 13.39 -26.18 -4.87
CA LYS A 562 12.96 -27.54 -5.19
C LYS A 562 14.15 -28.33 -5.79
N PRO A 563 14.07 -29.67 -5.89
CA PRO A 563 14.99 -30.46 -6.69
C PRO A 563 15.14 -29.88 -8.09
N THR A 564 16.33 -29.86 -8.62
CA THR A 564 16.73 -29.05 -9.78
C THR A 564 16.03 -29.39 -11.09
N ASN A 565 15.44 -30.55 -11.22
CA ASN A 565 14.65 -30.99 -12.39
C ASN A 565 15.27 -30.59 -13.75
N GLY A 566 16.58 -30.77 -13.87
CA GLY A 566 17.36 -30.38 -15.05
C GLY A 566 17.90 -28.95 -15.06
N TYR A 567 17.57 -28.13 -14.05
CA TYR A 567 18.10 -26.77 -13.87
C TYR A 567 19.21 -26.75 -12.82
N THR A 568 20.09 -25.75 -12.84
CA THR A 568 21.10 -25.55 -11.80
C THR A 568 20.45 -25.10 -10.48
N SER A 569 19.38 -24.30 -10.56
CA SER A 569 18.55 -23.91 -9.45
C SER A 569 17.08 -23.84 -9.90
N PHE A 570 16.20 -24.41 -9.11
CA PHE A 570 14.76 -24.42 -9.36
C PHE A 570 14.04 -23.86 -8.15
N ILE A 571 13.44 -22.68 -8.30
CA ILE A 571 12.69 -21.97 -7.25
C ILE A 571 11.24 -21.91 -7.69
N GLN A 572 10.33 -22.35 -6.84
CA GLN A 572 8.91 -22.38 -7.11
C GLN A 572 8.12 -21.84 -5.93
N TYR A 573 7.02 -21.15 -6.19
CA TYR A 573 6.03 -20.87 -5.15
C TYR A 573 5.44 -22.17 -4.62
N ASP A 574 5.33 -22.30 -3.30
CA ASP A 574 4.70 -23.45 -2.67
C ASP A 574 3.94 -23.05 -1.41
N ASN A 575 3.01 -23.90 -1.00
CA ASN A 575 2.35 -23.76 0.29
C ASN A 575 3.25 -24.34 1.37
N LEU A 576 3.79 -23.49 2.26
CA LEU A 576 4.50 -23.92 3.47
C LEU A 576 3.53 -24.56 4.46
N ASP A 577 4.04 -25.44 5.31
CA ASP A 577 3.22 -26.16 6.29
C ASP A 577 2.44 -25.21 7.18
N LYS A 578 3.14 -24.26 7.81
CA LYS A 578 2.52 -23.26 8.69
C LYS A 578 3.45 -22.08 8.96
N ALA A 579 2.85 -20.95 9.32
CA ALA A 579 3.57 -19.84 9.92
C ALA A 579 2.79 -19.33 11.14
N LYS A 580 3.45 -18.62 12.04
CA LYS A 580 2.82 -17.97 13.18
C LYS A 580 3.44 -16.62 13.45
N VAL A 581 2.59 -15.68 13.86
CA VAL A 581 2.98 -14.34 14.31
C VAL A 581 2.24 -14.03 15.61
N TYR A 582 2.94 -13.48 16.58
CA TYR A 582 2.35 -13.04 17.83
C TYR A 582 3.03 -11.76 18.31
N GLY A 583 2.30 -10.99 19.07
CA GLY A 583 2.82 -9.71 19.54
C GLY A 583 1.87 -8.97 20.46
N VAL A 584 2.29 -7.77 20.81
CA VAL A 584 1.52 -6.82 21.58
C VAL A 584 1.66 -5.43 20.99
N THR A 585 0.54 -4.70 20.95
CA THR A 585 0.47 -3.30 20.56
C THR A 585 -0.24 -2.51 21.62
N ALA A 586 0.26 -1.33 21.92
CA ALA A 586 -0.38 -0.37 22.78
C ALA A 586 -0.26 1.02 22.16
N ASP A 587 -1.34 1.77 22.16
CA ASP A 587 -1.41 3.17 21.78
C ASP A 587 -2.30 3.92 22.77
N ALA A 588 -1.89 5.14 23.13
CA ALA A 588 -2.65 6.00 24.01
C ALA A 588 -2.46 7.48 23.66
N LYS A 589 -3.52 8.28 23.79
CA LYS A 589 -3.51 9.74 23.79
C LYS A 589 -4.13 10.19 25.12
N TRP A 590 -3.41 10.97 25.90
CA TRP A 590 -3.87 11.50 27.19
C TRP A 590 -3.78 13.02 27.21
N LYS A 591 -4.94 13.69 27.30
CA LYS A 591 -5.06 15.13 27.57
C LYS A 591 -4.98 15.35 29.08
N PHE A 592 -3.82 15.68 29.56
CA PHE A 592 -3.56 15.78 31.01
C PHE A 592 -3.92 17.18 31.58
N TYR A 593 -3.93 18.22 30.76
CA TYR A 593 -4.29 19.56 31.13
C TYR A 593 -4.80 20.33 29.91
N ASP A 594 -6.05 20.81 29.92
CA ASP A 594 -6.73 21.51 28.84
C ASP A 594 -6.41 20.90 27.45
N ASP A 595 -5.75 21.66 26.60
CA ASP A 595 -5.35 21.23 25.24
C ASP A 595 -3.98 20.56 25.18
N PHE A 596 -3.28 20.41 26.33
CA PHE A 596 -2.02 19.70 26.38
C PHE A 596 -2.23 18.18 26.43
N TYR A 597 -1.49 17.47 25.61
CA TYR A 597 -1.59 16.02 25.52
C TYR A 597 -0.24 15.33 25.44
N THR A 598 -0.23 14.07 25.81
CA THR A 598 0.87 13.15 25.55
C THR A 598 0.38 11.98 24.70
N LEU A 599 1.26 11.48 23.84
CA LEU A 599 1.06 10.26 23.05
C LEU A 599 2.05 9.21 23.54
N ALA A 600 1.59 7.98 23.68
CA ALA A 600 2.45 6.83 23.94
C ALA A 600 2.07 5.69 22.99
N GLY A 601 3.07 5.05 22.41
CA GLY A 601 2.85 3.91 21.53
C GLY A 601 3.95 2.87 21.72
N PHE A 602 3.58 1.61 21.61
CA PHE A 602 4.49 0.48 21.68
C PHE A 602 4.03 -0.64 20.77
N SER A 603 4.92 -1.24 19.99
CA SER A 603 4.64 -2.47 19.26
C SER A 603 5.82 -3.44 19.30
N TYR A 604 5.49 -4.69 19.48
CA TYR A 604 6.44 -5.79 19.48
C TYR A 604 5.81 -7.01 18.82
N SER A 605 6.50 -7.57 17.83
CA SER A 605 6.05 -8.75 17.09
C SER A 605 7.15 -9.77 16.94
N ARG A 606 6.78 -11.04 16.89
CA ARG A 606 7.63 -12.15 16.47
C ARG A 606 6.88 -13.05 15.51
N GLY A 607 7.61 -13.56 14.50
CA GLY A 607 7.05 -14.48 13.52
C GLY A 607 8.05 -15.56 13.10
N LYS A 608 7.54 -16.76 12.84
CA LYS A 608 8.29 -17.89 12.32
C LYS A 608 7.45 -18.64 11.29
N ALA A 609 8.09 -19.06 10.20
CA ALA A 609 7.57 -20.06 9.28
C ALA A 609 8.15 -21.45 9.62
N GLU A 610 7.43 -22.49 9.29
CA GLU A 610 7.88 -23.87 9.42
C GLU A 610 7.58 -24.60 8.10
N ASN A 611 8.61 -25.30 7.59
CA ASN A 611 8.50 -26.12 6.40
C ASN A 611 9.35 -27.37 6.59
N ASN A 612 8.77 -28.56 6.44
CA ASN A 612 9.43 -29.85 6.66
C ASN A 612 10.19 -29.92 8.02
N GLY A 613 9.59 -29.35 9.08
CA GLY A 613 10.18 -29.32 10.41
C GLY A 613 11.24 -28.23 10.65
N LEU A 614 11.75 -27.58 9.61
CA LEU A 614 12.67 -26.44 9.72
C LEU A 614 11.91 -25.17 10.08
N LYS A 615 12.34 -24.48 11.13
CA LYS A 615 11.74 -23.24 11.60
C LYS A 615 12.65 -22.07 11.29
N THR A 616 12.15 -21.10 10.51
CA THR A 616 12.87 -19.88 10.14
C THR A 616 12.13 -18.63 10.61
N PRO A 617 12.84 -17.53 10.94
CA PRO A 617 12.21 -16.24 11.19
C PRO A 617 11.47 -15.74 9.94
N LEU A 618 10.39 -14.95 10.12
CA LEU A 618 9.76 -14.23 9.03
C LEU A 618 10.43 -12.86 8.84
N ASN A 619 11.02 -12.64 7.67
CA ASN A 619 11.69 -11.36 7.35
C ASN A 619 10.73 -10.18 7.27
N SER A 620 9.45 -10.39 6.99
CA SER A 620 8.40 -9.37 6.98
C SER A 620 8.05 -8.79 8.37
N ILE A 621 8.47 -9.45 9.47
CA ILE A 621 8.25 -8.95 10.84
C ILE A 621 9.11 -7.71 11.08
N GLN A 622 8.45 -6.63 11.49
CA GLN A 622 9.10 -5.38 11.81
C GLN A 622 9.76 -5.41 13.19
N PRO A 623 10.89 -4.69 13.40
CA PRO A 623 11.48 -4.52 14.72
C PRO A 623 10.53 -3.82 15.69
N MET A 624 10.77 -4.02 17.00
CA MET A 624 10.07 -3.30 18.06
C MET A 624 10.11 -1.80 17.84
N LYS A 625 8.98 -1.14 18.00
CA LYS A 625 8.81 0.32 17.88
C LYS A 625 8.21 0.88 19.18
N THR A 626 8.74 2.02 19.61
CA THR A 626 8.20 2.80 20.73
C THR A 626 8.06 4.25 20.30
N LYS A 627 6.99 4.89 20.73
CA LYS A 627 6.68 6.30 20.45
C LYS A 627 6.31 7.01 21.75
N LEU A 628 6.85 8.20 21.94
CA LEU A 628 6.39 9.15 22.96
C LEU A 628 6.24 10.52 22.30
N GLY A 629 5.14 11.18 22.55
CA GLY A 629 4.85 12.51 22.02
C GLY A 629 4.31 13.43 23.12
N PHE A 630 4.56 14.70 22.95
CA PHE A 630 4.02 15.77 23.77
C PHE A 630 3.54 16.88 22.86
N GLY A 631 2.35 17.42 23.10
CA GLY A 631 1.79 18.45 22.24
C GLY A 631 0.77 19.33 22.93
N TYR A 632 0.46 20.41 22.24
CA TYR A 632 -0.63 21.34 22.50
C TYR A 632 -1.52 21.41 21.27
N GLU A 633 -2.85 21.31 21.46
CA GLU A 633 -3.85 21.25 20.39
C GLU A 633 -4.97 22.28 20.66
N GLY A 634 -4.64 23.56 20.48
CA GLY A 634 -5.60 24.66 20.64
C GLY A 634 -6.34 24.98 19.33
N GLU A 635 -7.41 25.79 19.40
CA GLU A 635 -8.22 26.13 18.25
C GLU A 635 -7.45 26.92 17.17
N GLN A 636 -6.63 27.89 17.57
CA GLN A 636 -5.90 28.79 16.65
C GLN A 636 -4.50 28.27 16.30
N PHE A 637 -3.84 27.60 17.21
CA PHE A 637 -2.52 27.02 16.97
C PHE A 637 -2.32 25.74 17.76
N GLY A 638 -1.44 24.91 17.27
CA GLY A 638 -0.99 23.72 17.96
C GLY A 638 0.41 23.35 17.55
N ALA A 639 1.09 22.64 18.42
CA ALA A 639 2.44 22.14 18.16
C ALA A 639 2.66 20.83 18.89
N HIS A 640 3.53 19.98 18.36
CA HIS A 640 3.93 18.75 19.02
C HIS A 640 5.39 18.40 18.72
N ILE A 641 5.98 17.66 19.66
CA ILE A 641 7.23 16.95 19.47
C ILE A 641 6.96 15.46 19.67
N GLN A 642 7.52 14.62 18.85
CA GLN A 642 7.41 13.18 18.94
C GLN A 642 8.81 12.54 18.89
N TRP A 643 9.09 11.66 19.82
CA TRP A 643 10.20 10.75 19.78
C TRP A 643 9.74 9.37 19.34
N THR A 644 10.46 8.76 18.40
CA THR A 644 10.20 7.40 17.93
C THR A 644 11.50 6.60 18.01
N TYR A 645 11.46 5.47 18.71
CA TYR A 645 12.56 4.52 18.77
C TYR A 645 12.19 3.25 18.00
N ASN A 646 13.07 2.84 17.10
CA ASN A 646 13.00 1.55 16.41
C ASN A 646 14.20 0.71 16.80
N ARG A 647 13.97 -0.52 17.25
CA ARG A 647 15.02 -1.49 17.50
C ARG A 647 15.62 -1.97 16.17
N GLY A 648 16.91 -2.29 16.16
CA GLY A 648 17.53 -2.94 15.02
C GLY A 648 17.02 -4.36 14.78
N LYS A 649 17.11 -4.81 13.54
CA LYS A 649 16.87 -6.19 13.13
C LYS A 649 18.20 -6.94 13.18
N SER A 650 18.32 -7.92 14.07
CA SER A 650 19.56 -8.69 14.25
C SER A 650 19.57 -9.96 13.40
N ASP A 651 20.76 -10.54 13.12
CA ASP A 651 20.92 -11.76 12.32
C ASP A 651 20.06 -12.92 12.79
N LYS A 652 19.89 -13.09 14.09
CA LYS A 652 19.04 -14.16 14.67
C LYS A 652 17.54 -13.99 14.39
N ASP A 653 17.10 -12.77 14.03
CA ASP A 653 15.72 -12.42 13.71
C ASP A 653 15.50 -12.39 12.19
N ILE A 654 16.50 -12.77 11.38
CA ILE A 654 16.50 -12.77 9.93
C ILE A 654 16.62 -14.22 9.43
N GLU A 655 15.80 -14.59 8.45
CA GLU A 655 16.00 -15.82 7.71
C GLU A 655 17.20 -15.63 6.76
N GLN A 656 18.26 -16.34 7.01
CA GLN A 656 19.40 -16.48 6.10
C GLN A 656 19.25 -17.82 5.36
N SER A 657 18.91 -17.77 4.09
CA SER A 657 18.80 -18.99 3.29
C SER A 657 20.11 -19.33 2.58
N SER A 658 20.22 -20.55 2.05
CA SER A 658 21.33 -20.92 1.17
C SER A 658 21.37 -20.10 -0.12
N SER A 659 20.24 -19.47 -0.49
CA SER A 659 20.08 -18.71 -1.72
C SER A 659 20.12 -17.19 -1.51
N TYR A 660 19.79 -16.70 -0.32
CA TYR A 660 19.65 -15.25 -0.05
C TYR A 660 20.26 -14.88 1.31
N LEU A 661 21.02 -13.79 1.32
CA LEU A 661 21.60 -13.19 2.52
C LEU A 661 20.99 -11.81 2.74
N TYR A 662 20.61 -11.51 3.96
CA TYR A 662 20.01 -10.23 4.35
C TYR A 662 20.94 -9.50 5.33
N ASN A 663 21.03 -8.18 5.20
CA ASN A 663 21.85 -7.37 6.09
C ASN A 663 21.05 -6.95 7.33
N PRO A 664 21.58 -7.12 8.54
CA PRO A 664 20.97 -6.62 9.76
C PRO A 664 20.93 -5.09 9.77
N THR A 665 20.04 -4.49 10.58
CA THR A 665 19.96 -3.04 10.76
C THR A 665 20.22 -2.65 12.20
N GLY A 666 20.89 -1.49 12.41
CA GLY A 666 21.03 -0.87 13.72
C GLY A 666 19.72 -0.26 14.22
N GLY A 667 19.56 -0.16 15.53
CA GLY A 667 18.47 0.61 16.13
C GLY A 667 18.69 2.11 15.99
N TYR A 668 17.58 2.88 16.00
CA TYR A 668 17.65 4.34 15.86
C TYR A 668 16.53 5.06 16.62
N SER A 669 16.79 6.31 16.96
CA SER A 669 15.83 7.25 17.55
C SER A 669 15.65 8.44 16.62
N LEU A 670 14.40 8.84 16.42
CA LEU A 670 14.02 10.02 15.64
C LEU A 670 13.25 10.98 16.53
N PHE A 671 13.37 12.26 16.25
CA PHE A 671 12.58 13.32 16.84
C PHE A 671 11.96 14.13 15.72
N ASP A 672 10.66 14.31 15.78
CA ASP A 672 9.87 15.04 14.80
C ASP A 672 9.11 16.18 15.49
N LEU A 673 9.05 17.34 14.84
CA LEU A 673 8.29 18.51 15.28
C LEU A 673 7.20 18.79 14.27
N GLY A 674 6.01 19.15 14.75
CA GLY A 674 4.93 19.63 13.90
C GLY A 674 4.21 20.80 14.55
N ALA A 675 3.74 21.75 13.74
CA ALA A 675 2.95 22.87 14.20
C ALA A 675 1.90 23.26 13.15
N TYR A 676 0.81 23.83 13.61
CA TYR A 676 -0.16 24.50 12.78
C TYR A 676 -0.57 25.85 13.37
N TRP A 677 -1.00 26.75 12.51
CA TRP A 677 -1.55 28.05 12.87
C TRP A 677 -2.76 28.38 11.99
N LYS A 678 -3.83 28.79 12.62
CA LYS A 678 -5.08 29.25 11.99
C LYS A 678 -5.26 30.76 12.26
N PRO A 679 -4.65 31.63 11.43
CA PRO A 679 -4.79 33.08 11.58
C PRO A 679 -6.24 33.55 11.40
N THR A 680 -7.03 32.82 10.65
CA THR A 680 -8.48 32.99 10.49
C THR A 680 -9.17 31.62 10.53
N ALA A 681 -10.49 31.60 10.69
CA ALA A 681 -11.26 30.35 10.66
C ALA A 681 -11.10 29.57 9.35
N ASN A 682 -10.79 30.25 8.27
CA ASN A 682 -10.72 29.71 6.91
C ASN A 682 -9.30 29.37 6.46
N LEU A 683 -8.26 29.85 7.14
CA LEU A 683 -6.86 29.67 6.71
C LEU A 683 -6.10 28.82 7.73
N THR A 684 -5.52 27.73 7.29
CA THR A 684 -4.62 26.91 8.09
C THR A 684 -3.24 26.84 7.44
N LEU A 685 -2.21 27.13 8.23
CA LEU A 685 -0.80 26.98 7.87
C LEU A 685 -0.23 25.82 8.68
N THR A 686 0.64 25.01 8.06
CA THR A 686 1.31 23.88 8.73
C THR A 686 2.81 23.94 8.47
N ALA A 687 3.59 23.50 9.45
CA ALA A 687 5.03 23.32 9.32
C ALA A 687 5.47 22.11 10.12
N ASN A 688 6.24 21.21 9.50
CA ASN A 688 6.81 20.05 10.17
C ASN A 688 8.29 19.93 9.88
N VAL A 689 9.05 19.44 10.84
CA VAL A 689 10.46 19.06 10.72
C VAL A 689 10.58 17.62 11.15
N ASN A 690 10.94 16.75 10.21
CA ASN A 690 11.15 15.33 10.45
C ASN A 690 12.64 15.05 10.64
N ASN A 691 12.97 14.05 11.47
CA ASN A 691 14.34 13.69 11.80
C ASN A 691 15.18 14.91 12.24
N LEU A 692 14.71 15.63 13.26
CA LEU A 692 15.24 16.90 13.75
C LEU A 692 16.77 16.90 13.95
N PHE A 693 17.33 15.79 14.44
CA PHE A 693 18.75 15.65 14.72
C PHE A 693 19.58 15.06 13.56
N ASP A 694 18.98 14.99 12.37
CA ASP A 694 19.64 14.55 11.14
C ASP A 694 20.28 13.15 11.25
N LYS A 695 19.62 12.24 11.97
CA LYS A 695 20.09 10.87 12.19
C LYS A 695 20.16 10.11 10.87
N LYS A 696 21.29 9.49 10.58
CA LYS A 696 21.45 8.52 9.49
C LYS A 696 21.02 7.14 9.98
N TYR A 697 20.07 6.50 9.25
CA TYR A 697 19.52 5.21 9.61
C TYR A 697 18.99 4.45 8.39
N TRP A 698 18.76 3.16 8.57
CA TRP A 698 18.15 2.28 7.59
C TRP A 698 16.91 1.66 8.20
N ASN A 699 15.78 1.79 7.52
CA ASN A 699 14.54 1.17 7.93
C ASN A 699 14.51 -0.27 7.41
N TRP A 700 14.31 -1.24 8.29
CA TRP A 700 14.24 -2.65 7.91
C TRP A 700 13.16 -2.91 6.85
N ASN A 701 11.99 -2.31 6.98
CA ASN A 701 10.88 -2.49 6.04
C ASN A 701 11.25 -2.07 4.60
N ASP A 702 12.12 -1.09 4.46
CA ASP A 702 12.54 -0.56 3.15
C ASP A 702 13.66 -1.40 2.52
N ILE A 703 14.58 -1.92 3.33
CA ILE A 703 15.77 -2.62 2.82
C ILE A 703 15.65 -4.14 2.80
N SER A 704 14.63 -4.72 3.39
CA SER A 704 14.47 -6.18 3.50
C SER A 704 14.37 -6.93 2.15
N TYR A 705 14.19 -6.21 1.04
CA TYR A 705 14.19 -6.77 -0.31
C TYR A 705 15.53 -6.76 -1.01
N LEU A 706 16.45 -5.89 -0.59
CA LEU A 706 17.70 -5.63 -1.32
C LEU A 706 18.76 -6.68 -1.11
N ALA A 707 18.56 -7.54 -0.17
CA ALA A 707 19.53 -8.55 0.20
C ALA A 707 19.51 -9.81 -0.67
N LEU A 708 18.99 -9.71 -1.89
CA LEU A 708 18.95 -10.81 -2.85
C LEU A 708 20.32 -11.05 -3.52
N LEU A 709 21.37 -11.17 -2.72
CA LEU A 709 22.59 -11.83 -3.15
C LEU A 709 22.40 -13.32 -2.99
N SER A 710 22.35 -14.06 -4.09
CA SER A 710 22.49 -15.50 -3.96
C SER A 710 23.84 -15.78 -3.30
N LYS A 711 23.86 -16.60 -2.28
CA LYS A 711 25.10 -17.10 -1.65
C LYS A 711 26.03 -17.70 -2.71
N ALA A 712 25.48 -18.38 -3.71
CA ALA A 712 26.20 -18.88 -4.87
C ALA A 712 26.97 -17.79 -5.62
N THR A 713 26.48 -16.56 -5.67
CA THR A 713 27.16 -15.42 -6.31
C THR A 713 28.33 -14.89 -5.45
N GLN A 714 28.20 -14.95 -4.11
CA GLN A 714 29.29 -14.64 -3.19
C GLN A 714 30.36 -15.75 -3.16
N ASP A 715 29.95 -17.02 -3.12
CA ASP A 715 30.83 -18.17 -3.09
C ASP A 715 31.65 -18.34 -4.41
N GLN A 716 31.18 -17.75 -5.52
CA GLN A 716 31.88 -17.69 -6.80
C GLN A 716 32.93 -16.56 -6.91
N GLY A 717 33.21 -15.87 -5.79
CA GLY A 717 34.22 -14.81 -5.76
C GLY A 717 33.89 -13.58 -6.61
N ARG A 718 32.65 -13.42 -7.08
CA ARG A 718 32.21 -12.17 -7.72
C ARG A 718 32.15 -11.08 -6.68
N PRO A 719 32.84 -9.96 -6.88
CA PRO A 719 32.71 -8.84 -5.96
C PRO A 719 31.22 -8.45 -5.88
N ALA A 720 30.68 -8.35 -4.67
CA ALA A 720 29.30 -7.87 -4.46
C ALA A 720 29.03 -6.53 -5.15
N ALA A 721 30.07 -5.71 -5.31
CA ALA A 721 30.07 -4.49 -6.11
C ALA A 721 29.72 -4.68 -7.60
N SER A 722 29.82 -5.88 -8.17
CA SER A 722 29.44 -6.15 -9.56
C SER A 722 27.94 -6.39 -9.76
N ILE A 723 27.15 -6.47 -8.66
CA ILE A 723 25.72 -6.70 -8.70
C ILE A 723 25.01 -5.38 -8.41
N PRO A 724 24.31 -4.78 -9.37
CA PRO A 724 23.78 -3.42 -9.27
C PRO A 724 22.83 -3.18 -8.08
N MET A 725 22.19 -4.25 -7.58
CA MET A 725 21.20 -4.19 -6.49
C MET A 725 21.74 -4.68 -5.14
N ALA A 726 23.01 -5.12 -5.07
CA ALA A 726 23.58 -5.59 -3.81
C ALA A 726 23.94 -4.43 -2.87
N ILE A 727 23.53 -4.56 -1.60
CA ILE A 727 24.03 -3.65 -0.55
C ILE A 727 25.45 -4.09 -0.16
N THR A 728 26.38 -3.17 -0.27
CA THR A 728 27.78 -3.33 0.14
C THR A 728 28.16 -2.20 1.11
N SER A 729 29.28 -2.33 1.78
CA SER A 729 29.82 -1.22 2.60
C SER A 729 30.07 0.07 1.81
N GLN A 730 30.26 -0.03 0.49
CA GLN A 730 30.53 1.13 -0.38
C GLN A 730 29.25 1.84 -0.86
N ASN A 731 28.11 1.16 -0.91
CA ASN A 731 26.85 1.73 -1.43
C ASN A 731 25.69 1.70 -0.45
N ALA A 732 25.90 1.24 0.79
CA ALA A 732 24.83 1.11 1.79
C ALA A 732 24.08 2.42 2.03
N ASP A 733 24.78 3.54 1.97
CA ASP A 733 24.21 4.87 2.19
C ASP A 733 23.18 5.27 1.12
N ARG A 734 23.24 4.69 -0.08
CA ARG A 734 22.22 4.85 -1.13
C ARG A 734 20.82 4.49 -0.62
N TYR A 735 20.73 3.51 0.25
CA TYR A 735 19.51 2.95 0.78
C TYR A 735 19.15 3.46 2.17
N SER A 736 19.90 4.46 2.67
CA SER A 736 19.55 5.11 3.93
C SER A 736 18.26 5.90 3.80
N ALA A 737 17.57 6.03 4.91
CA ALA A 737 16.39 6.89 5.01
C ALA A 737 16.78 8.38 4.87
N PRO A 738 15.83 9.26 4.56
CA PRO A 738 16.07 10.70 4.48
C PRO A 738 16.67 11.26 5.78
N GLY A 739 17.54 12.25 5.63
CA GLY A 739 18.03 13.07 6.74
C GLY A 739 16.94 14.00 7.28
N ARG A 740 17.36 15.02 8.03
CA ARG A 740 16.46 16.10 8.46
C ARG A 740 15.81 16.73 7.24
N ASN A 741 14.48 16.81 7.27
CA ASN A 741 13.68 17.41 6.21
C ASN A 741 12.51 18.17 6.81
N PHE A 742 11.95 19.09 6.04
CA PHE A 742 10.81 19.88 6.46
C PHE A 742 9.72 19.91 5.39
N ASN A 743 8.51 20.09 5.83
CA ASN A 743 7.39 20.37 4.94
C ASN A 743 6.55 21.52 5.49
N VAL A 744 5.99 22.28 4.58
CA VAL A 744 5.08 23.40 4.88
C VAL A 744 3.85 23.28 4.01
N GLY A 745 2.71 23.67 4.54
CA GLY A 745 1.44 23.65 3.82
C GLY A 745 0.54 24.82 4.16
N LEU A 746 -0.30 25.15 3.22
CA LEU A 746 -1.35 26.14 3.34
C LEU A 746 -2.65 25.53 2.83
N ARG A 747 -3.75 25.78 3.57
CA ARG A 747 -5.11 25.45 3.14
C ARG A 747 -6.03 26.61 3.47
N TYR A 748 -6.76 27.05 2.46
CA TYR A 748 -7.81 28.05 2.57
C TYR A 748 -9.15 27.40 2.20
N GLU A 749 -10.14 27.51 3.09
CA GLU A 749 -11.50 27.00 2.90
C GLU A 749 -12.46 28.18 2.69
N PHE A 750 -13.46 28.04 1.78
CA PHE A 750 -14.41 29.08 1.43
C PHE A 750 -15.82 28.52 1.25
#